data_6af72cca87df1e50079a68c7d4b085c3
#
_entry.id   6af72cca87df1e50079a68c7d4b085c3
#
_cell.length_a   1.000
_cell.length_b   1.000
_cell.length_c   1.000
_cell.angle_alpha   90.00
_cell.angle_beta   90.00
_cell.angle_gamma   90.00
#
_symmetry.space_group_name_H-M   'P 1'
#
loop_
_entity.id
_entity.type
_entity.pdbx_description
1 polymer ?
#
loop_
_entity_poly.entity_id
_entity_poly.type
_entity_poly.pdbx_seq_one_letter_code
_entity_poly.pdbx_strand_id
1 'polypeptide(L)'
;MRESIFEADYRENRKDGETFYDYLRGRMIAVDTEYQTTEKVVPESFIERYTGIHKVFCAAFASSNSEWVVWIDPTKPDSYKNILADAAERLGIPDPIFVNFAFEAEWEAFHRLGDTPERYPWLDCYLLYRLKTNIQGKEGKQYKEKRDLVHAVDDMLGVKRDTAEKEAMRDLCIADQTEGHEREIMDYCLEDVHDLIPLAIELLTRLESRFKNTVATKMFTPAIKKAERNEKWDTFFSQIMRLMDAAKAFAVISHRGIPVNLDRIDAAHKGATKVQDKLVRDFVELYPGTWRFESVEDASKTLHKYGAEVVASSISLSLEEFKANLFEHIDKRPKPLSNKTRKTIDTQAEKAFEIKTIKGVDGLWHRDDEACRKLLKDCLVKRGILDTWERTDKGKLSMASDVLEDEFKDETGNFGADYYRLCKAYNTLNGIAKDGEKSWLTNLDRIDSIMRYRSLRPFTAATGRCQPQTSKGFIFGWYKALYGVIEPPPGKWLVELDFSAEETLIQARVFNDPRYDEIYQSKDMYLWMGVQLGMIPREDFETMTKSELKHKYKETRDRLKTYTLALGYGAGDKKLASKVKLPLEKIKRMKEKTKRDIFPKSTEVREMLQKGILTLNKENRTRCFWLQSGWHTVMPNDIKDFSPNAPLNFPIQGSGAAILHKLVVELEKAGIETLATIHDAIFFMVDENDWEKITLAKELMRKTANDYLGCTDHGIKVGDPEIIKQGEIWTPEHAYDDAAKEVLRAGGYAC
;
A
#
# COMPACT_ATOMS: atom_id res chain seq x y z
N MET A 1 -28.38 -6.04 16.76
CA MET A 1 -26.97 -6.23 16.43
C MET A 1 -26.81 -7.62 15.84
N ARG A 2 -26.07 -7.76 14.76
CA ARG A 2 -25.77 -9.08 14.19
C ARG A 2 -24.61 -9.67 14.99
N GLU A 3 -24.77 -10.90 15.39
CA GLU A 3 -23.79 -11.63 16.20
C GLU A 3 -22.87 -12.47 15.33
N SER A 4 -21.66 -12.74 15.83
CA SER A 4 -20.78 -13.73 15.26
C SER A 4 -21.28 -15.14 15.60
N ILE A 5 -20.81 -16.13 14.85
CA ILE A 5 -21.07 -17.54 15.12
C ILE A 5 -20.61 -17.92 16.55
N PHE A 6 -19.51 -17.34 17.05
CA PHE A 6 -18.97 -17.61 18.38
C PHE A 6 -19.83 -17.01 19.50
N GLU A 7 -20.43 -15.83 19.27
CA GLU A 7 -21.34 -15.23 20.26
C GLU A 7 -22.66 -15.98 20.35
N ALA A 8 -23.14 -16.51 19.21
CA ALA A 8 -24.32 -17.35 19.18
C ALA A 8 -24.07 -18.68 19.90
N ASP A 9 -22.97 -19.37 19.62
CA ASP A 9 -22.59 -20.63 20.25
C ASP A 9 -22.32 -20.47 21.75
N TYR A 10 -21.62 -19.39 22.16
CA TYR A 10 -21.49 -19.07 23.61
C TYR A 10 -22.83 -18.94 24.32
N ARG A 11 -23.80 -18.28 23.70
CA ARG A 11 -25.11 -18.07 24.32
C ARG A 11 -25.86 -19.37 24.51
N GLU A 12 -25.70 -20.32 23.58
CA GLU A 12 -26.33 -21.64 23.63
C GLU A 12 -25.62 -22.60 24.60
N ASN A 13 -24.29 -22.55 24.68
CA ASN A 13 -23.45 -23.56 25.30
C ASN A 13 -22.64 -23.10 26.53
N ARG A 14 -22.81 -21.82 26.98
CA ARG A 14 -22.05 -21.28 28.13
C ARG A 14 -22.27 -22.06 29.40
N LYS A 15 -21.19 -22.22 30.18
CA LYS A 15 -21.25 -22.76 31.55
C LYS A 15 -21.66 -21.67 32.55
N ASP A 16 -22.22 -22.07 33.69
CA ASP A 16 -22.57 -21.13 34.74
C ASP A 16 -21.36 -20.38 35.27
N GLY A 17 -21.43 -19.05 35.24
CA GLY A 17 -20.32 -18.17 35.64
C GLY A 17 -19.25 -17.91 34.61
N GLU A 18 -19.29 -18.57 33.46
CA GLU A 18 -18.33 -18.38 32.36
C GLU A 18 -18.59 -17.07 31.63
N THR A 19 -17.54 -16.26 31.40
CA THR A 19 -17.63 -15.08 30.59
C THR A 19 -17.40 -15.43 29.09
N PHE A 20 -17.80 -14.54 28.18
CA PHE A 20 -17.52 -14.74 26.73
C PHE A 20 -16.02 -14.88 26.43
N TYR A 21 -15.18 -14.16 27.13
CA TYR A 21 -13.72 -14.25 26.95
C TYR A 21 -13.12 -15.52 27.56
N ASP A 22 -13.70 -16.09 28.62
CA ASP A 22 -13.29 -17.41 29.11
C ASP A 22 -13.67 -18.51 28.14
N TYR A 23 -14.85 -18.43 27.54
CA TYR A 23 -15.31 -19.31 26.49
C TYR A 23 -14.38 -19.25 25.24
N LEU A 24 -14.01 -18.03 24.77
CA LEU A 24 -13.09 -17.85 23.66
C LEU A 24 -11.70 -18.41 23.99
N ARG A 25 -11.19 -18.13 25.20
CA ARG A 25 -9.88 -18.65 25.65
C ARG A 25 -9.80 -20.17 25.59
N GLY A 26 -10.89 -20.86 25.93
CA GLY A 26 -10.99 -22.31 25.82
C GLY A 26 -10.95 -22.86 24.40
N ARG A 27 -11.10 -22.01 23.38
CA ARG A 27 -11.07 -22.36 21.96
C ARG A 27 -9.84 -21.80 21.22
N MET A 28 -8.99 -21.05 21.92
CA MET A 28 -7.82 -20.44 21.30
C MET A 28 -6.63 -21.40 21.26
N ILE A 29 -5.97 -21.43 20.12
CA ILE A 29 -4.64 -22.03 19.93
C ILE A 29 -3.72 -20.92 19.42
N ALA A 30 -2.77 -20.53 20.24
CA ALA A 30 -1.68 -19.64 19.83
C ALA A 30 -0.75 -20.38 18.89
N VAL A 31 -0.22 -19.69 17.88
CA VAL A 31 0.66 -20.29 16.89
C VAL A 31 1.73 -19.30 16.46
N ASP A 32 2.93 -19.81 16.27
CA ASP A 32 4.09 -19.11 15.70
C ASP A 32 4.91 -20.06 14.84
N THR A 33 5.66 -19.54 13.87
CA THR A 33 6.52 -20.33 12.99
C THR A 33 7.87 -19.66 12.79
N GLU A 34 8.93 -20.46 12.78
CA GLU A 34 10.27 -19.99 12.43
C GLU A 34 10.63 -20.43 11.01
N TYR A 35 11.14 -19.48 10.22
CA TYR A 35 11.32 -19.71 8.79
C TYR A 35 12.49 -18.91 8.20
N GLN A 36 12.98 -19.37 7.06
CA GLN A 36 13.94 -18.67 6.22
C GLN A 36 13.22 -17.74 5.24
N THR A 37 13.67 -16.49 5.19
CA THR A 37 13.24 -15.54 4.15
C THR A 37 14.42 -15.09 3.28
N THR A 38 14.13 -14.56 2.08
CA THR A 38 15.16 -14.02 1.18
C THR A 38 15.68 -12.65 1.57
N GLU A 39 15.28 -12.06 2.68
CA GLU A 39 15.62 -10.66 3.00
C GLU A 39 17.13 -10.38 3.09
N LYS A 40 17.93 -11.38 3.41
CA LYS A 40 19.40 -11.25 3.51
C LYS A 40 20.18 -12.16 2.56
N VAL A 41 19.54 -13.03 1.81
CA VAL A 41 20.20 -13.89 0.83
C VAL A 41 20.39 -13.10 -0.46
N VAL A 42 21.61 -12.68 -0.76
CA VAL A 42 21.97 -12.11 -2.06
C VAL A 42 22.04 -13.27 -3.06
N PRO A 43 21.15 -13.38 -4.02
CA PRO A 43 21.21 -14.45 -5.01
C PRO A 43 22.41 -14.22 -5.93
N GLU A 44 23.22 -15.23 -6.17
CA GLU A 44 24.25 -15.23 -7.22
C GLU A 44 23.65 -15.08 -8.63
N SER A 45 22.36 -15.39 -8.78
CA SER A 45 21.61 -15.09 -9.99
C SER A 45 20.25 -14.50 -9.64
N PHE A 46 19.96 -13.35 -10.23
CA PHE A 46 18.66 -12.63 -10.18
C PHE A 46 17.46 -13.43 -10.67
N ILE A 47 17.69 -14.61 -11.20
CA ILE A 47 16.85 -15.26 -12.19
C ILE A 47 15.76 -16.13 -11.55
N GLU A 48 15.85 -16.47 -10.26
CA GLU A 48 15.08 -17.61 -9.74
C GLU A 48 14.34 -17.42 -8.41
N ARG A 49 14.25 -16.23 -7.80
CA ARG A 49 13.77 -16.16 -6.42
C ARG A 49 12.72 -15.10 -6.11
N TYR A 50 11.59 -15.59 -5.66
CA TYR A 50 10.55 -14.88 -4.94
C TYR A 50 11.01 -14.53 -3.52
N THR A 51 10.62 -13.33 -3.01
CA THR A 51 10.99 -12.82 -1.68
C THR A 51 10.06 -13.30 -0.56
N GLY A 52 9.53 -14.50 -0.64
CA GLY A 52 8.69 -15.10 0.37
C GLY A 52 9.44 -16.01 1.34
N ILE A 53 8.69 -16.80 2.08
CA ILE A 53 9.21 -17.85 2.95
C ILE A 53 9.73 -18.99 2.07
N HIS A 54 11.03 -19.33 2.23
CA HIS A 54 11.66 -20.42 1.49
C HIS A 54 11.56 -21.75 2.19
N LYS A 55 11.74 -21.75 3.50
CA LYS A 55 11.82 -22.94 4.32
C LYS A 55 11.19 -22.63 5.67
N VAL A 56 10.32 -23.49 6.14
CA VAL A 56 9.80 -23.46 7.50
C VAL A 56 10.63 -24.45 8.32
N PHE A 57 11.16 -24.01 9.45
CA PHE A 57 11.99 -24.82 10.32
C PHE A 57 11.18 -25.50 11.42
N CYS A 58 10.32 -24.76 12.09
CA CYS A 58 9.45 -25.30 13.11
C CYS A 58 8.12 -24.56 13.18
N ALA A 59 7.15 -25.20 13.84
CA ALA A 59 5.89 -24.58 14.22
C ALA A 59 5.58 -24.91 15.68
N ALA A 60 5.17 -23.92 16.45
CA ALA A 60 4.77 -24.02 17.86
C ALA A 60 3.29 -23.70 18.02
N PHE A 61 2.63 -24.44 18.89
CA PHE A 61 1.21 -24.34 19.20
C PHE A 61 1.01 -24.38 20.70
N ALA A 62 0.21 -23.49 21.26
CA ALA A 62 -0.14 -23.51 22.68
C ALA A 62 -1.62 -23.20 22.89
N SER A 63 -2.24 -23.92 23.81
CA SER A 63 -3.53 -23.61 24.38
C SER A 63 -3.38 -23.14 25.82
N SER A 64 -4.47 -22.89 26.52
CA SER A 64 -4.42 -22.55 27.96
C SER A 64 -3.87 -23.68 28.85
N ASN A 65 -3.84 -24.92 28.37
CA ASN A 65 -3.57 -26.12 29.19
C ASN A 65 -2.48 -27.03 28.63
N SER A 66 -2.09 -26.88 27.39
CA SER A 66 -1.15 -27.77 26.71
C SER A 66 -0.45 -27.05 25.56
N GLU A 67 0.69 -27.57 25.17
CA GLU A 67 1.53 -27.05 24.10
C GLU A 67 2.08 -28.16 23.24
N TRP A 68 2.42 -27.83 21.99
CA TRP A 68 3.07 -28.74 21.04
C TRP A 68 3.96 -27.92 20.12
N VAL A 69 5.21 -28.38 19.98
CA VAL A 69 6.16 -27.82 19.01
C VAL A 69 6.68 -28.96 18.13
N VAL A 70 6.89 -28.66 16.87
CA VAL A 70 7.36 -29.63 15.90
C VAL A 70 8.43 -29.03 15.00
N TRP A 71 9.53 -29.76 14.85
CA TRP A 71 10.56 -29.48 13.84
C TRP A 71 10.10 -29.99 12.50
N ILE A 72 10.21 -29.21 11.45
CA ILE A 72 9.76 -29.53 10.11
C ILE A 72 10.89 -30.27 9.36
N ASP A 73 10.67 -31.53 9.07
CA ASP A 73 11.57 -32.35 8.26
C ASP A 73 11.29 -32.11 6.75
N PRO A 74 12.18 -31.43 6.02
CA PRO A 74 11.96 -31.10 4.61
C PRO A 74 11.90 -32.34 3.71
N THR A 75 12.33 -33.51 4.21
CA THR A 75 12.25 -34.77 3.44
C THR A 75 10.87 -35.41 3.51
N LYS A 76 9.99 -34.91 4.38
CA LYS A 76 8.62 -35.44 4.60
C LYS A 76 7.55 -34.35 4.47
N PRO A 77 7.50 -33.61 3.36
CA PRO A 77 6.59 -32.47 3.23
C PRO A 77 5.11 -32.88 3.39
N ASP A 78 4.73 -34.07 2.94
CA ASP A 78 3.35 -34.55 3.05
C ASP A 78 2.86 -34.78 4.49
N SER A 79 3.78 -34.88 5.45
CA SER A 79 3.44 -35.08 6.87
C SER A 79 2.88 -33.83 7.54
N TYR A 80 2.94 -32.67 6.90
CA TYR A 80 2.54 -31.39 7.49
C TYR A 80 1.35 -30.72 6.78
N LYS A 81 0.76 -31.38 5.78
CA LYS A 81 -0.36 -30.84 4.98
C LYS A 81 -1.63 -30.51 5.78
N ASN A 82 -1.76 -31.04 6.99
CA ASN A 82 -2.89 -30.80 7.89
C ASN A 82 -2.40 -30.40 9.30
N ILE A 83 -1.26 -29.74 9.40
CA ILE A 83 -0.60 -29.45 10.69
C ILE A 83 -1.49 -28.65 11.64
N LEU A 84 -2.35 -27.75 11.13
CA LEU A 84 -3.32 -27.01 11.92
C LEU A 84 -4.42 -27.92 12.49
N ALA A 85 -4.90 -28.88 11.71
CA ALA A 85 -5.85 -29.90 12.20
C ALA A 85 -5.20 -30.81 13.23
N ASP A 86 -3.96 -31.24 12.98
CA ASP A 86 -3.18 -32.07 13.92
C ASP A 86 -2.95 -31.35 15.25
N ALA A 87 -2.68 -30.03 15.22
CA ALA A 87 -2.56 -29.21 16.42
C ALA A 87 -3.87 -29.14 17.19
N ALA A 88 -5.01 -28.94 16.51
CA ALA A 88 -6.32 -28.92 17.11
C ALA A 88 -6.66 -30.24 17.81
N GLU A 89 -6.37 -31.37 17.16
CA GLU A 89 -6.58 -32.71 17.74
C GLU A 89 -5.68 -32.95 18.95
N ARG A 90 -4.38 -32.68 18.85
CA ARG A 90 -3.41 -32.89 19.93
C ARG A 90 -3.68 -32.04 21.17
N LEU A 91 -4.14 -30.81 20.97
CA LEU A 91 -4.47 -29.89 22.06
C LEU A 91 -5.91 -30.06 22.56
N GLY A 92 -6.69 -30.96 21.92
CA GLY A 92 -8.06 -31.29 22.33
C GLY A 92 -9.08 -30.16 22.08
N ILE A 93 -8.86 -29.35 21.04
CA ILE A 93 -9.73 -28.21 20.67
C ILE A 93 -10.29 -28.44 19.26
N PRO A 94 -11.50 -29.04 19.13
CA PRO A 94 -12.01 -29.46 17.81
C PRO A 94 -12.38 -28.31 16.87
N ASP A 95 -12.80 -27.16 17.42
CA ASP A 95 -13.18 -25.97 16.65
C ASP A 95 -12.30 -24.77 17.08
N PRO A 96 -11.02 -24.74 16.71
CA PRO A 96 -10.08 -23.76 17.20
C PRO A 96 -10.28 -22.38 16.57
N ILE A 97 -9.93 -21.35 17.35
CA ILE A 97 -9.57 -20.02 16.84
C ILE A 97 -8.07 -19.91 16.95
N PHE A 98 -7.36 -19.83 15.82
CA PHE A 98 -5.92 -19.64 15.86
C PHE A 98 -5.57 -18.19 16.20
N VAL A 99 -4.56 -18.00 17.03
CA VAL A 99 -4.09 -16.69 17.50
C VAL A 99 -2.63 -16.53 17.14
N ASN A 100 -2.29 -15.48 16.44
CA ASN A 100 -0.93 -15.23 15.98
C ASN A 100 -0.57 -13.74 16.05
N PHE A 101 0.66 -13.41 15.62
CA PHE A 101 1.10 -12.02 15.44
C PHE A 101 1.58 -11.81 14.00
N ALA A 102 0.79 -11.07 13.19
CA ALA A 102 1.00 -10.83 11.75
C ALA A 102 0.63 -12.04 10.86
N PHE A 103 -0.65 -12.29 10.72
CA PHE A 103 -1.26 -13.42 10.00
C PHE A 103 -0.66 -13.73 8.63
N GLU A 104 -0.21 -12.74 7.88
CA GLU A 104 0.32 -12.92 6.53
C GLU A 104 1.55 -13.86 6.51
N ALA A 105 2.42 -13.75 7.53
CA ALA A 105 3.61 -14.61 7.64
C ALA A 105 3.21 -16.06 7.96
N GLU A 106 2.32 -16.25 8.93
CA GLU A 106 1.83 -17.56 9.31
C GLU A 106 1.07 -18.23 8.17
N TRP A 107 0.24 -17.45 7.46
CA TRP A 107 -0.48 -17.95 6.29
C TRP A 107 0.50 -18.50 5.24
N GLU A 108 1.54 -17.75 4.91
CA GLU A 108 2.56 -18.16 3.93
C GLU A 108 3.33 -19.40 4.40
N ALA A 109 3.70 -19.46 5.68
CA ALA A 109 4.39 -20.62 6.26
C ALA A 109 3.55 -21.90 6.15
N PHE A 110 2.31 -21.87 6.60
CA PHE A 110 1.42 -23.04 6.53
C PHE A 110 1.03 -23.42 5.12
N HIS A 111 0.76 -22.43 4.26
CA HIS A 111 0.49 -22.68 2.85
C HIS A 111 1.68 -23.40 2.18
N ARG A 112 2.91 -23.02 2.53
CA ARG A 112 4.12 -23.67 2.03
C ARG A 112 4.27 -25.11 2.53
N LEU A 113 3.76 -25.44 3.70
CA LEU A 113 3.66 -26.80 4.20
C LEU A 113 2.52 -27.61 3.55
N GLY A 114 1.71 -26.97 2.70
CA GLY A 114 0.58 -27.57 1.99
C GLY A 114 -0.72 -27.58 2.78
N ASP A 115 -0.79 -26.86 3.91
CA ASP A 115 -2.03 -26.65 4.67
C ASP A 115 -2.88 -25.52 4.05
N THR A 116 -4.09 -25.35 4.52
CA THR A 116 -5.08 -24.37 4.07
C THR A 116 -5.54 -23.49 5.24
N PRO A 117 -4.68 -22.56 5.72
CA PRO A 117 -4.95 -21.80 6.93
C PRO A 117 -6.20 -20.91 6.82
N GLU A 118 -6.63 -20.52 5.63
CA GLU A 118 -7.84 -19.73 5.40
C GLU A 118 -9.14 -20.43 5.79
N ARG A 119 -9.13 -21.75 6.00
CA ARG A 119 -10.30 -22.52 6.46
C ARG A 119 -10.67 -22.26 7.91
N TYR A 120 -9.72 -21.76 8.69
CA TYR A 120 -9.89 -21.54 10.11
C TYR A 120 -10.18 -20.09 10.46
N PRO A 121 -10.88 -19.81 11.57
CA PRO A 121 -10.95 -18.49 12.15
C PRO A 121 -9.62 -18.13 12.81
N TRP A 122 -9.20 -16.87 12.65
CA TRP A 122 -7.96 -16.33 13.18
C TRP A 122 -8.19 -15.06 13.98
N LEU A 123 -7.34 -14.82 14.98
CA LEU A 123 -7.19 -13.55 15.68
C LEU A 123 -5.73 -13.10 15.52
N ASP A 124 -5.52 -12.09 14.69
CA ASP A 124 -4.22 -11.48 14.48
C ASP A 124 -3.96 -10.38 15.52
N CYS A 125 -3.08 -10.67 16.49
CA CYS A 125 -2.70 -9.73 17.54
C CYS A 125 -2.03 -8.47 16.98
N TYR A 126 -1.30 -8.54 15.86
CA TYR A 126 -0.77 -7.35 15.20
C TYR A 126 -1.89 -6.42 14.72
N LEU A 127 -2.92 -6.97 14.08
CA LEU A 127 -4.07 -6.17 13.64
C LEU A 127 -4.85 -5.59 14.81
N LEU A 128 -5.07 -6.36 15.89
CA LEU A 128 -5.70 -5.87 17.12
C LEU A 128 -4.88 -4.75 17.78
N TYR A 129 -3.57 -4.93 17.91
CA TYR A 129 -2.68 -3.92 18.49
C TYR A 129 -2.60 -2.66 17.62
N ARG A 130 -2.61 -2.86 16.30
CA ARG A 130 -2.68 -1.77 15.36
C ARG A 130 -4.01 -0.98 15.47
N LEU A 131 -5.12 -1.68 15.67
CA LEU A 131 -6.42 -1.07 15.90
C LEU A 131 -6.44 -0.27 17.21
N LYS A 132 -5.83 -0.80 18.29
CA LYS A 132 -5.66 -0.13 19.58
C LYS A 132 -4.81 1.14 19.46
N THR A 133 -3.72 1.09 18.68
CA THR A 133 -2.72 2.18 18.50
C THR A 133 -3.00 3.08 17.29
N ASN A 134 -4.17 2.99 16.66
CA ASN A 134 -4.53 3.85 15.52
C ASN A 134 -4.89 5.28 15.99
N ILE A 135 -3.87 6.06 16.30
CA ILE A 135 -3.98 7.44 16.79
C ILE A 135 -3.56 8.41 15.68
N GLN A 136 -4.36 9.43 15.42
CA GLN A 136 -4.04 10.49 14.47
C GLN A 136 -3.01 11.46 15.07
N GLY A 137 -1.95 11.73 14.34
CA GLY A 137 -0.92 12.71 14.70
C GLY A 137 -1.00 14.01 13.89
N LYS A 138 -0.11 14.96 14.19
CA LYS A 138 0.08 16.18 13.40
C LYS A 138 0.36 15.84 11.93
N GLU A 139 -0.14 16.63 11.01
CA GLU A 139 0.06 16.51 9.56
C GLU A 139 -0.48 15.21 8.94
N GLY A 140 -1.44 14.54 9.61
CA GLY A 140 -2.00 13.29 9.13
C GLY A 140 -1.06 12.08 9.28
N LYS A 141 0.12 12.26 9.90
CA LYS A 141 1.03 11.18 10.22
C LYS A 141 0.49 10.42 11.43
N GLN A 142 0.39 9.11 11.32
CA GLN A 142 0.12 8.27 12.49
C GLN A 142 1.25 8.43 13.50
N TYR A 143 0.92 8.36 14.78
CA TYR A 143 1.91 8.16 15.83
C TYR A 143 2.71 6.90 15.48
N LYS A 144 4.02 7.06 15.28
CA LYS A 144 4.91 5.94 14.95
C LYS A 144 5.31 5.23 16.25
N GLU A 145 4.41 4.46 16.81
CA GLU A 145 4.80 3.46 17.80
C GLU A 145 5.36 2.24 17.07
N LYS A 146 6.38 1.62 17.63
CA LYS A 146 6.82 0.32 17.17
C LYS A 146 5.69 -0.68 17.39
N ARG A 147 5.44 -1.53 16.41
CA ARG A 147 4.33 -2.47 16.39
C ARG A 147 4.84 -3.88 16.10
N ASP A 148 5.84 -4.31 16.84
CA ASP A 148 6.29 -5.69 16.88
C ASP A 148 5.72 -6.40 18.11
N LEU A 149 5.87 -7.72 18.18
CA LEU A 149 5.36 -8.53 19.28
C LEU A 149 5.92 -8.09 20.64
N VAL A 150 7.23 -7.84 20.71
CA VAL A 150 7.91 -7.44 21.96
C VAL A 150 7.30 -6.16 22.54
N HIS A 151 7.07 -5.14 21.70
CA HIS A 151 6.46 -3.88 22.14
C HIS A 151 4.98 -4.04 22.50
N ALA A 152 4.24 -4.89 21.77
CA ALA A 152 2.84 -5.16 22.07
C ALA A 152 2.67 -5.87 23.42
N VAL A 153 3.55 -6.84 23.71
CA VAL A 153 3.56 -7.59 24.98
C VAL A 153 3.96 -6.68 26.15
N ASP A 154 4.99 -5.85 26.00
CA ASP A 154 5.40 -4.88 27.04
C ASP A 154 4.27 -3.86 27.31
N ASP A 155 3.68 -3.25 26.29
CA ASP A 155 2.60 -2.24 26.42
C ASP A 155 1.31 -2.83 27.04
N MET A 156 0.96 -4.06 26.69
CA MET A 156 -0.31 -4.66 27.05
C MET A 156 -0.27 -5.52 28.29
N LEU A 157 0.82 -6.27 28.48
CA LEU A 157 0.97 -7.26 29.56
C LEU A 157 2.04 -6.85 30.58
N GLY A 158 2.89 -5.84 30.28
CA GLY A 158 3.98 -5.41 31.16
C GLY A 158 5.16 -6.40 31.21
N VAL A 159 5.24 -7.32 30.25
CA VAL A 159 6.30 -8.34 30.16
C VAL A 159 7.41 -7.83 29.24
N LYS A 160 8.62 -7.71 29.76
CA LYS A 160 9.81 -7.31 28.99
C LYS A 160 10.52 -8.54 28.47
N ARG A 161 10.77 -8.55 27.16
CA ARG A 161 11.52 -9.59 26.46
C ARG A 161 12.87 -9.08 25.95
N ASP A 162 13.85 -9.99 25.84
CA ASP A 162 15.16 -9.66 25.28
C ASP A 162 15.08 -9.61 23.75
N THR A 163 15.39 -8.43 23.19
CA THR A 163 15.42 -8.24 21.74
C THR A 163 16.68 -8.80 21.09
N ALA A 164 17.78 -8.96 21.84
CA ALA A 164 19.04 -9.49 21.30
C ALA A 164 18.93 -11.00 21.01
N GLU A 165 18.24 -11.75 21.85
CA GLU A 165 17.97 -13.17 21.64
C GLU A 165 17.10 -13.37 20.41
N LYS A 166 16.04 -12.57 20.26
CA LYS A 166 15.18 -12.57 19.09
C LYS A 166 15.95 -12.30 17.78
N GLU A 167 16.84 -11.33 17.78
CA GLU A 167 17.68 -11.03 16.62
C GLU A 167 18.62 -12.19 16.29
N ALA A 168 19.21 -12.84 17.31
CA ALA A 168 20.12 -13.97 17.12
C ALA A 168 19.41 -15.19 16.50
N MET A 169 18.25 -15.58 17.03
CA MET A 169 17.48 -16.73 16.48
C MET A 169 17.00 -16.45 15.05
N ARG A 170 16.50 -15.27 14.81
CA ARG A 170 16.13 -14.83 13.47
C ARG A 170 17.30 -14.88 12.49
N ASP A 171 18.48 -14.43 12.89
CA ASP A 171 19.66 -14.43 12.02
C ASP A 171 20.13 -15.85 11.69
N LEU A 172 20.03 -16.82 12.63
CA LEU A 172 20.28 -18.24 12.36
C LEU A 172 19.30 -18.79 11.30
N CYS A 173 18.02 -18.53 11.43
CA CYS A 173 17.00 -18.98 10.47
C CYS A 173 17.21 -18.35 9.10
N ILE A 174 17.48 -17.04 9.01
CA ILE A 174 17.73 -16.35 7.74
C ILE A 174 18.98 -16.89 7.04
N ALA A 175 20.05 -17.19 7.79
CA ALA A 175 21.29 -17.72 7.26
C ALA A 175 21.24 -19.22 6.92
N ASP A 176 20.13 -19.90 7.20
CA ASP A 176 19.99 -21.37 7.13
C ASP A 176 21.09 -22.10 7.94
N GLN A 177 21.47 -21.52 9.08
CA GLN A 177 22.50 -22.06 10.01
C GLN A 177 21.81 -22.66 11.23
N THR A 178 20.83 -23.51 11.02
CA THR A 178 19.98 -24.08 12.08
C THR A 178 20.46 -25.44 12.58
N GLU A 179 21.43 -26.08 11.91
CA GLU A 179 21.98 -27.37 12.30
C GLU A 179 22.65 -27.31 13.67
N GLY A 180 22.20 -28.13 14.61
CA GLY A 180 22.65 -28.15 16.00
C GLY A 180 21.96 -27.12 16.90
N HIS A 181 21.09 -26.27 16.37
CA HIS A 181 20.32 -25.26 17.11
C HIS A 181 18.81 -25.53 17.12
N GLU A 182 18.38 -26.71 16.64
CA GLU A 182 16.97 -27.05 16.45
C GLU A 182 16.15 -26.90 17.72
N ARG A 183 16.73 -27.32 18.86
CA ARG A 183 16.06 -27.23 20.15
C ARG A 183 15.91 -25.78 20.61
N GLU A 184 16.97 -24.98 20.49
CA GLU A 184 16.97 -23.57 20.87
C GLU A 184 15.94 -22.79 20.07
N ILE A 185 15.83 -23.06 18.75
CA ILE A 185 14.85 -22.43 17.85
C ILE A 185 13.43 -22.87 18.22
N MET A 186 13.21 -24.16 18.53
CA MET A 186 11.90 -24.64 18.94
C MET A 186 11.47 -24.07 20.29
N ASP A 187 12.38 -24.01 21.26
CA ASP A 187 12.11 -23.43 22.59
C ASP A 187 11.77 -21.93 22.46
N TYR A 188 12.51 -21.21 21.60
CA TYR A 188 12.24 -19.81 21.30
C TYR A 188 10.87 -19.61 20.64
N CYS A 189 10.52 -20.40 19.59
CA CYS A 189 9.23 -20.37 18.92
C CYS A 189 8.08 -20.66 19.92
N LEU A 190 8.30 -21.57 20.86
CA LEU A 190 7.34 -21.90 21.91
C LEU A 190 7.14 -20.75 22.91
N GLU A 191 8.20 -20.00 23.25
CA GLU A 191 8.08 -18.82 24.11
C GLU A 191 7.23 -17.72 23.48
N ASP A 192 7.33 -17.48 22.17
CA ASP A 192 6.56 -16.46 21.46
C ASP A 192 5.05 -16.77 21.49
N VAL A 193 4.62 -18.05 21.47
CA VAL A 193 3.20 -18.40 21.52
C VAL A 193 2.56 -18.25 22.91
N HIS A 194 3.33 -18.33 23.99
CA HIS A 194 2.78 -18.24 25.35
C HIS A 194 2.09 -16.90 25.63
N ASP A 195 2.57 -15.81 25.06
CA ASP A 195 1.99 -14.48 25.28
C ASP A 195 0.81 -14.16 24.37
N LEU A 196 0.59 -14.91 23.29
CA LEU A 196 -0.38 -14.54 22.26
C LEU A 196 -1.84 -14.60 22.75
N ILE A 197 -2.24 -15.65 23.48
CA ILE A 197 -3.60 -15.74 24.01
C ILE A 197 -3.85 -14.66 25.07
N PRO A 198 -3.00 -14.45 26.09
CA PRO A 198 -3.12 -13.32 27.02
C PRO A 198 -3.19 -11.97 26.29
N LEU A 199 -2.34 -11.74 25.32
CA LEU A 199 -2.30 -10.52 24.51
C LEU A 199 -3.61 -10.30 23.75
N ALA A 200 -4.12 -11.33 23.07
CA ALA A 200 -5.38 -11.26 22.34
C ALA A 200 -6.56 -10.88 23.25
N ILE A 201 -6.68 -11.55 24.41
CA ILE A 201 -7.77 -11.28 25.37
C ILE A 201 -7.68 -9.86 25.93
N GLU A 202 -6.48 -9.39 26.30
CA GLU A 202 -6.29 -8.03 26.82
C GLU A 202 -6.61 -6.97 25.74
N LEU A 203 -6.17 -7.19 24.51
CA LEU A 203 -6.47 -6.31 23.38
C LEU A 203 -7.98 -6.25 23.09
N LEU A 204 -8.65 -7.41 23.03
CA LEU A 204 -10.10 -7.48 22.83
C LEU A 204 -10.85 -6.77 23.95
N THR A 205 -10.46 -6.99 25.21
CA THR A 205 -11.07 -6.36 26.38
C THR A 205 -10.99 -4.83 26.32
N ARG A 206 -9.78 -4.30 26.03
CA ARG A 206 -9.59 -2.83 25.91
C ARG A 206 -10.34 -2.24 24.71
N LEU A 207 -10.32 -2.93 23.58
CA LEU A 207 -11.04 -2.49 22.38
C LEU A 207 -12.55 -2.52 22.59
N GLU A 208 -13.10 -3.55 23.23
CA GLU A 208 -14.53 -3.63 23.56
C GLU A 208 -14.95 -2.53 24.54
N SER A 209 -14.15 -2.26 25.58
CA SER A 209 -14.38 -1.14 26.49
C SER A 209 -14.42 0.18 25.72
N ARG A 210 -13.46 0.40 24.81
CA ARG A 210 -13.46 1.58 23.94
C ARG A 210 -14.72 1.64 23.08
N PHE A 211 -15.14 0.54 22.49
CA PHE A 211 -16.36 0.46 21.67
C PHE A 211 -17.62 0.82 22.48
N LYS A 212 -17.79 0.23 23.67
CA LYS A 212 -18.94 0.48 24.57
C LYS A 212 -18.99 1.93 25.03
N ASN A 213 -17.84 2.54 25.30
CA ASN A 213 -17.72 3.91 25.82
C ASN A 213 -17.69 4.99 24.72
N THR A 214 -17.66 4.63 23.44
CA THR A 214 -17.69 5.60 22.34
C THR A 214 -19.11 6.06 22.04
N VAL A 215 -19.39 7.34 22.30
CA VAL A 215 -20.74 7.93 22.17
C VAL A 215 -21.19 8.05 20.71
N ALA A 216 -20.28 8.11 19.78
CA ALA A 216 -20.57 8.65 18.46
C ALA A 216 -20.60 7.64 17.31
N THR A 217 -20.37 6.38 17.59
CA THR A 217 -20.55 5.29 16.61
C THR A 217 -21.90 5.31 15.89
N LYS A 218 -22.87 5.94 16.50
CA LYS A 218 -24.26 6.01 16.03
C LYS A 218 -24.53 7.11 15.01
N MET A 219 -23.54 7.93 14.66
CA MET A 219 -23.76 9.14 13.87
C MET A 219 -23.36 9.04 12.39
N PHE A 220 -22.55 8.06 12.01
CA PHE A 220 -22.08 7.92 10.63
C PHE A 220 -23.01 7.13 9.70
N THR A 221 -24.20 6.79 10.17
CA THR A 221 -25.31 6.34 9.31
C THR A 221 -26.50 7.27 9.50
N PRO A 222 -26.47 8.49 8.95
CA PRO A 222 -27.43 9.54 9.28
C PRO A 222 -28.88 9.23 8.86
N ALA A 223 -29.07 8.38 7.85
CA ALA A 223 -30.38 8.01 7.31
C ALA A 223 -31.17 7.01 8.17
N ILE A 224 -30.55 6.42 9.20
CA ILE A 224 -31.19 5.38 10.00
C ILE A 224 -31.60 5.95 11.37
N LYS A 225 -32.88 5.84 11.74
CA LYS A 225 -33.38 6.22 13.08
C LYS A 225 -32.58 5.52 14.17
N LYS A 226 -32.46 6.15 15.36
CA LYS A 226 -31.61 5.67 16.44
C LYS A 226 -31.87 4.21 16.85
N ALA A 227 -33.12 3.76 16.83
CA ALA A 227 -33.50 2.38 17.10
C ALA A 227 -33.02 1.42 15.98
N GLU A 228 -33.27 1.75 14.74
CA GLU A 228 -32.85 0.96 13.57
C GLU A 228 -31.33 0.84 13.43
N ARG A 229 -30.57 1.86 13.89
CA ARG A 229 -29.11 1.81 13.92
C ARG A 229 -28.58 0.73 14.86
N ASN A 230 -29.15 0.60 16.05
CA ASN A 230 -28.74 -0.39 17.04
C ASN A 230 -28.99 -1.83 16.56
N GLU A 231 -30.04 -2.03 15.75
CA GLU A 231 -30.39 -3.35 15.19
C GLU A 231 -29.56 -3.73 13.98
N LYS A 232 -29.04 -2.74 13.23
CA LYS A 232 -28.25 -2.96 12.01
C LYS A 232 -26.73 -3.03 12.24
N TRP A 233 -26.24 -2.58 13.38
CA TRP A 233 -24.83 -2.71 13.74
C TRP A 233 -24.56 -4.09 14.31
N ASP A 234 -23.45 -4.66 13.85
CA ASP A 234 -22.96 -5.92 14.38
C ASP A 234 -22.37 -5.73 15.78
N THR A 235 -22.28 -6.80 16.53
CA THR A 235 -21.59 -6.81 17.81
C THR A 235 -20.11 -6.43 17.64
N PHE A 236 -19.46 -6.04 18.72
CA PHE A 236 -18.03 -5.74 18.68
C PHE A 236 -17.22 -6.92 18.12
N PHE A 237 -17.42 -8.12 18.63
CA PHE A 237 -16.65 -9.29 18.22
C PHE A 237 -16.93 -9.67 16.76
N SER A 238 -18.17 -9.56 16.30
CA SER A 238 -18.52 -9.75 14.90
C SER A 238 -17.79 -8.77 13.95
N GLN A 239 -17.60 -7.52 14.40
CA GLN A 239 -16.82 -6.53 13.66
C GLN A 239 -15.33 -6.91 13.60
N ILE A 240 -14.77 -7.39 14.72
CA ILE A 240 -13.38 -7.87 14.78
C ILE A 240 -13.17 -9.03 13.82
N MET A 241 -14.03 -10.03 13.84
CA MET A 241 -13.91 -11.21 12.95
C MET A 241 -13.94 -10.82 11.47
N ARG A 242 -14.72 -9.82 11.08
CA ARG A 242 -14.69 -9.32 9.68
C ARG A 242 -13.39 -8.64 9.29
N LEU A 243 -12.74 -7.93 10.21
CA LEU A 243 -11.41 -7.38 9.96
C LEU A 243 -10.38 -8.51 9.77
N MET A 244 -10.51 -9.58 10.55
CA MET A 244 -9.66 -10.78 10.38
C MET A 244 -9.91 -11.49 9.04
N ASP A 245 -11.18 -11.64 8.63
CA ASP A 245 -11.51 -12.21 7.32
C ASP A 245 -10.93 -11.40 6.17
N ALA A 246 -10.96 -10.08 6.27
CA ALA A 246 -10.31 -9.22 5.29
C ALA A 246 -8.79 -9.42 5.29
N ALA A 247 -8.14 -9.46 6.45
CA ALA A 247 -6.71 -9.72 6.54
C ALA A 247 -6.31 -11.06 5.89
N LYS A 248 -7.09 -12.12 6.12
CA LYS A 248 -6.91 -13.43 5.45
C LYS A 248 -7.00 -13.31 3.93
N ALA A 249 -8.05 -12.68 3.42
CA ALA A 249 -8.23 -12.52 1.98
C ALA A 249 -7.08 -11.73 1.34
N PHE A 250 -6.59 -10.69 2.00
CA PHE A 250 -5.44 -9.92 1.51
C PHE A 250 -4.11 -10.69 1.58
N ALA A 251 -3.92 -11.62 2.50
CA ALA A 251 -2.77 -12.51 2.50
C ALA A 251 -2.78 -13.42 1.26
N VAL A 252 -3.92 -14.03 0.96
CA VAL A 252 -4.11 -14.85 -0.26
C VAL A 252 -3.80 -14.04 -1.52
N ILE A 253 -4.36 -12.84 -1.66
CA ILE A 253 -4.14 -11.97 -2.81
C ILE A 253 -2.66 -11.57 -2.94
N SER A 254 -2.00 -11.24 -1.84
CA SER A 254 -0.59 -10.86 -1.84
C SER A 254 0.31 -11.99 -2.35
N HIS A 255 0.02 -13.22 -1.98
CA HIS A 255 0.75 -14.40 -2.45
C HIS A 255 0.44 -14.74 -3.91
N ARG A 256 -0.82 -14.58 -4.34
CA ARG A 256 -1.25 -14.85 -5.71
C ARG A 256 -0.50 -13.97 -6.72
N GLY A 257 -0.34 -12.68 -6.45
CA GLY A 257 0.42 -11.74 -7.27
C GLY A 257 -0.21 -11.44 -8.64
N ILE A 258 0.59 -10.88 -9.54
CA ILE A 258 0.17 -10.47 -10.89
C ILE A 258 0.97 -11.22 -11.94
N PRO A 259 0.30 -11.87 -12.93
CA PRO A 259 0.98 -12.53 -14.02
C PRO A 259 1.67 -11.51 -14.95
N VAL A 260 2.88 -11.83 -15.39
CA VAL A 260 3.71 -10.97 -16.23
C VAL A 260 4.37 -11.75 -17.37
N ASN A 261 4.70 -11.05 -18.44
CA ASN A 261 5.49 -11.58 -19.53
C ASN A 261 6.98 -11.41 -19.23
N LEU A 262 7.72 -12.51 -19.12
CA LEU A 262 9.15 -12.51 -18.76
C LEU A 262 10.02 -11.81 -19.82
N ASP A 263 9.73 -12.00 -21.10
CA ASP A 263 10.50 -11.36 -22.19
C ASP A 263 10.34 -9.83 -22.13
N ARG A 264 9.12 -9.36 -21.80
CA ARG A 264 8.85 -7.92 -21.59
C ARG A 264 9.52 -7.39 -20.33
N ILE A 265 9.56 -8.18 -19.24
CA ILE A 265 10.30 -7.83 -18.02
C ILE A 265 11.79 -7.68 -18.33
N ASP A 266 12.38 -8.64 -19.03
CA ASP A 266 13.81 -8.60 -19.39
C ASP A 266 14.14 -7.44 -20.35
N ALA A 267 13.26 -7.18 -21.30
CA ALA A 267 13.37 -6.01 -22.15
C ALA A 267 13.24 -4.71 -21.36
N ALA A 268 12.26 -4.61 -20.45
CA ALA A 268 12.10 -3.43 -19.60
C ALA A 268 13.33 -3.20 -18.71
N HIS A 269 13.89 -4.25 -18.13
CA HIS A 269 15.13 -4.18 -17.33
C HIS A 269 16.32 -3.66 -18.16
N LYS A 270 16.57 -4.26 -19.32
CA LYS A 270 17.64 -3.84 -20.24
C LYS A 270 17.43 -2.44 -20.83
N GLY A 271 16.17 -2.09 -21.13
CA GLY A 271 15.81 -0.82 -21.74
C GLY A 271 15.77 0.35 -20.77
N ALA A 272 15.48 0.10 -19.49
CA ALA A 272 15.26 1.14 -18.49
C ALA A 272 16.43 2.12 -18.35
N THR A 273 17.67 1.62 -18.26
CA THR A 273 18.87 2.45 -18.15
C THR A 273 19.09 3.31 -19.40
N LYS A 274 18.84 2.76 -20.59
CA LYS A 274 18.97 3.49 -21.87
C LYS A 274 17.96 4.63 -21.97
N VAL A 275 16.73 4.36 -21.55
CA VAL A 275 15.68 5.38 -21.53
C VAL A 275 15.94 6.44 -20.46
N GLN A 276 16.47 6.06 -19.29
CA GLN A 276 16.92 7.02 -18.28
C GLN A 276 18.00 7.96 -18.82
N ASP A 277 19.03 7.43 -19.48
CA ASP A 277 20.10 8.22 -20.10
C ASP A 277 19.52 9.21 -21.12
N LYS A 278 18.64 8.76 -22.01
CA LYS A 278 17.97 9.61 -23.00
C LYS A 278 17.15 10.71 -22.33
N LEU A 279 16.30 10.37 -21.34
CA LEU A 279 15.47 11.36 -20.64
C LEU A 279 16.30 12.47 -19.98
N VAL A 280 17.44 12.10 -19.39
CA VAL A 280 18.33 13.09 -18.78
C VAL A 280 19.04 13.93 -19.84
N ARG A 281 19.49 13.36 -20.95
CA ARG A 281 20.08 14.10 -22.08
C ARG A 281 19.10 15.14 -22.64
N ASP A 282 17.89 14.71 -22.97
CA ASP A 282 16.83 15.59 -23.49
C ASP A 282 16.51 16.73 -22.49
N PHE A 283 16.51 16.42 -21.20
CA PHE A 283 16.30 17.43 -20.15
C PHE A 283 17.46 18.41 -20.02
N VAL A 284 18.71 17.94 -20.11
CA VAL A 284 19.92 18.79 -20.05
C VAL A 284 20.03 19.71 -21.25
N GLU A 285 19.55 19.29 -22.43
CA GLU A 285 19.48 20.17 -23.61
C GLU A 285 18.54 21.37 -23.35
N LEU A 286 17.42 21.16 -22.67
CA LEU A 286 16.48 22.22 -22.31
C LEU A 286 16.97 23.06 -21.11
N TYR A 287 17.67 22.43 -20.17
CA TYR A 287 18.10 23.04 -18.91
C TYR A 287 19.57 22.75 -18.59
N PRO A 288 20.53 23.39 -19.32
CA PRO A 288 21.95 23.14 -19.16
C PRO A 288 22.43 23.35 -17.71
N GLY A 289 23.36 22.52 -17.28
CA GLY A 289 23.99 22.60 -15.95
C GLY A 289 23.16 21.98 -14.79
N THR A 290 21.98 21.46 -15.06
CA THR A 290 21.14 20.79 -14.03
C THR A 290 21.58 19.36 -13.70
N TRP A 291 22.28 18.72 -14.63
CA TRP A 291 22.91 17.42 -14.46
C TRP A 291 24.29 17.42 -15.10
N ARG A 292 25.22 16.70 -14.49
CA ARG A 292 26.58 16.52 -15.00
C ARG A 292 26.78 15.06 -15.39
N PHE A 293 27.24 14.86 -16.62
CA PHE A 293 27.64 13.53 -17.08
C PHE A 293 29.05 13.20 -16.56
N GLU A 294 29.20 12.03 -15.96
CA GLU A 294 30.51 11.48 -15.56
C GLU A 294 30.72 10.21 -16.36
N SER A 295 31.67 10.29 -17.32
CA SER A 295 32.02 9.12 -18.13
C SER A 295 32.69 8.02 -17.30
N VAL A 296 32.69 6.79 -17.81
CA VAL A 296 33.47 5.69 -17.22
C VAL A 296 34.94 6.10 -17.06
N GLU A 297 35.47 6.84 -18.03
CA GLU A 297 36.83 7.35 -18.00
C GLU A 297 37.05 8.35 -16.85
N ASP A 298 36.13 9.26 -16.63
CA ASP A 298 36.19 10.20 -15.50
C ASP A 298 36.06 9.49 -14.15
N ALA A 299 35.17 8.53 -14.04
CA ALA A 299 35.00 7.73 -12.81
C ALA A 299 36.26 6.88 -12.51
N SER A 300 36.98 6.44 -13.53
CA SER A 300 38.19 5.63 -13.40
C SER A 300 39.49 6.43 -13.29
N LYS A 301 39.50 7.77 -13.47
CA LYS A 301 40.73 8.61 -13.38
C LYS A 301 41.54 8.39 -12.12
N THR A 302 40.89 8.20 -10.99
CA THR A 302 41.56 7.92 -9.70
C THR A 302 42.15 6.52 -9.70
N LEU A 303 41.51 5.56 -10.34
CA LEU A 303 41.99 4.18 -10.48
C LEU A 303 43.18 4.09 -11.46
N HIS A 304 43.14 4.84 -12.56
CA HIS A 304 44.24 4.91 -13.51
C HIS A 304 45.56 5.35 -12.88
N LYS A 305 45.49 6.22 -11.89
CA LYS A 305 46.67 6.60 -11.10
C LYS A 305 47.28 5.44 -10.32
N TYR A 306 46.52 4.39 -10.07
CA TYR A 306 46.91 3.25 -9.23
C TYR A 306 47.03 1.92 -9.99
N GLY A 307 46.60 1.83 -11.25
CA GLY A 307 46.73 0.60 -12.02
C GLY A 307 45.72 0.46 -13.18
N ALA A 308 45.79 1.32 -14.18
CA ALA A 308 44.85 1.36 -15.33
C ALA A 308 44.65 0.04 -16.08
N GLU A 309 45.71 -0.77 -16.17
CA GLU A 309 45.68 -2.04 -16.90
C GLU A 309 44.77 -3.08 -16.26
N VAL A 310 44.55 -3.01 -14.92
CA VAL A 310 43.67 -3.91 -14.20
C VAL A 310 42.19 -3.61 -14.52
N VAL A 311 41.85 -2.35 -14.78
CA VAL A 311 40.45 -1.95 -15.11
C VAL A 311 40.05 -2.40 -16.50
N ALA A 312 40.99 -2.39 -17.48
CA ALA A 312 40.72 -2.76 -18.85
C ALA A 312 40.51 -4.27 -19.07
N SER A 313 41.14 -5.10 -18.24
CA SER A 313 41.12 -6.58 -18.35
C SER A 313 39.96 -7.27 -17.63
N SER A 314 39.16 -6.52 -16.85
CA SER A 314 38.24 -7.07 -15.86
C SER A 314 36.77 -7.23 -16.28
N ILE A 315 36.48 -7.25 -17.61
CA ILE A 315 35.09 -7.29 -18.12
C ILE A 315 34.32 -8.57 -17.73
N SER A 316 35.04 -9.62 -17.35
CA SER A 316 34.47 -10.95 -17.00
C SER A 316 34.58 -11.31 -15.51
N LEU A 317 35.08 -10.42 -14.66
CA LEU A 317 35.27 -10.70 -13.24
C LEU A 317 34.08 -10.24 -12.41
N SER A 318 33.82 -10.86 -11.29
CA SER A 318 32.93 -10.34 -10.24
C SER A 318 33.51 -9.06 -9.61
N LEU A 319 32.69 -8.27 -8.93
CA LEU A 319 33.14 -7.06 -8.22
C LEU A 319 34.22 -7.39 -7.17
N GLU A 320 34.06 -8.47 -6.46
CA GLU A 320 35.01 -8.92 -5.42
C GLU A 320 36.35 -9.33 -6.04
N GLU A 321 36.34 -10.08 -7.14
CA GLU A 321 37.56 -10.44 -7.87
C GLU A 321 38.25 -9.22 -8.45
N PHE A 322 37.45 -8.27 -9.00
CA PHE A 322 37.98 -7.00 -9.49
C PHE A 322 38.68 -6.21 -8.39
N LYS A 323 38.04 -6.09 -7.22
CA LYS A 323 38.60 -5.41 -6.06
C LYS A 323 39.86 -6.13 -5.56
N ALA A 324 39.80 -7.45 -5.43
CA ALA A 324 40.95 -8.25 -4.99
C ALA A 324 42.17 -8.02 -5.88
N ASN A 325 41.98 -8.10 -7.21
CA ASN A 325 43.05 -7.87 -8.18
C ASN A 325 43.60 -6.42 -8.12
N LEU A 326 42.71 -5.44 -7.97
CA LEU A 326 43.08 -4.03 -7.86
C LEU A 326 43.92 -3.79 -6.59
N PHE A 327 43.49 -4.31 -5.44
CA PHE A 327 44.18 -4.12 -4.18
C PHE A 327 45.49 -4.93 -4.14
N GLU A 328 45.56 -6.12 -4.71
CA GLU A 328 46.78 -6.88 -4.85
C GLU A 328 47.85 -6.08 -5.64
N HIS A 329 47.42 -5.41 -6.73
CA HIS A 329 48.28 -4.54 -7.48
C HIS A 329 48.73 -3.30 -6.72
N ILE A 330 47.83 -2.70 -5.93
CA ILE A 330 48.12 -1.53 -5.11
C ILE A 330 49.10 -1.87 -3.97
N ASP A 331 48.98 -3.03 -3.35
CA ASP A 331 49.81 -3.45 -2.19
C ASP A 331 51.24 -3.85 -2.57
N LYS A 332 51.51 -4.12 -3.88
CA LYS A 332 52.88 -4.30 -4.40
C LYS A 332 53.67 -2.99 -4.47
N ARG A 333 53.10 -1.84 -4.10
CA ARG A 333 53.79 -0.55 -4.10
C ARG A 333 54.76 -0.37 -2.93
N PRO A 334 55.87 0.36 -3.14
CA PRO A 334 56.87 0.56 -2.10
C PRO A 334 56.40 1.43 -0.92
N LYS A 335 55.31 2.17 -1.05
CA LYS A 335 54.73 2.93 0.07
C LYS A 335 53.26 2.57 0.24
N PRO A 336 52.83 2.08 1.44
CA PRO A 336 51.46 1.75 1.72
C PRO A 336 50.55 2.99 1.67
N LEU A 337 49.32 2.82 1.20
CA LEU A 337 48.31 3.88 1.16
C LEU A 337 47.66 4.08 2.52
N SER A 338 47.26 5.30 2.84
CA SER A 338 46.45 5.57 4.02
C SER A 338 45.06 4.88 3.93
N ASN A 339 44.50 4.53 5.08
CA ASN A 339 43.17 3.92 5.15
C ASN A 339 42.09 4.80 4.47
N LYS A 340 42.20 6.12 4.56
CA LYS A 340 41.30 7.06 3.89
C LYS A 340 41.42 6.94 2.39
N THR A 341 42.63 6.80 1.85
CA THR A 341 42.89 6.66 0.41
C THR A 341 42.40 5.29 -0.08
N ARG A 342 42.63 4.21 0.68
CA ARG A 342 42.11 2.86 0.35
C ARG A 342 40.59 2.87 0.24
N LYS A 343 39.88 3.46 1.21
CA LYS A 343 38.41 3.58 1.19
C LYS A 343 37.92 4.39 -0.03
N THR A 344 38.65 5.44 -0.42
CA THR A 344 38.30 6.22 -1.61
C THR A 344 38.46 5.40 -2.88
N ILE A 345 39.54 4.61 -2.99
CA ILE A 345 39.81 3.73 -4.13
C ILE A 345 38.76 2.63 -4.21
N ASP A 346 38.40 2.03 -3.08
CA ASP A 346 37.37 1.00 -2.99
C ASP A 346 36.04 1.52 -3.53
N THR A 347 35.59 2.68 -3.05
CA THR A 347 34.36 3.35 -3.54
C THR A 347 34.44 3.70 -5.04
N GLN A 348 35.60 4.09 -5.56
CA GLN A 348 35.78 4.40 -6.97
C GLN A 348 35.80 3.13 -7.83
N ALA A 349 36.33 2.03 -7.30
CA ALA A 349 36.32 0.73 -7.96
C ALA A 349 34.89 0.19 -8.10
N GLU A 350 34.10 0.24 -7.03
CA GLU A 350 32.68 -0.12 -7.08
C GLU A 350 31.92 0.68 -8.15
N LYS A 351 32.13 2.00 -8.15
CA LYS A 351 31.47 2.90 -9.08
C LYS A 351 31.87 2.65 -10.53
N ALA A 352 33.16 2.45 -10.81
CA ALA A 352 33.63 2.17 -12.16
C ALA A 352 33.13 0.81 -12.67
N PHE A 353 33.11 -0.19 -11.80
CA PHE A 353 32.57 -1.52 -12.08
C PHE A 353 31.05 -1.46 -12.37
N GLU A 354 30.28 -0.76 -11.53
CA GLU A 354 28.85 -0.59 -11.71
C GLU A 354 28.50 0.06 -13.06
N ILE A 355 29.21 1.13 -13.43
CA ILE A 355 28.96 1.82 -14.69
C ILE A 355 29.21 0.91 -15.88
N LYS A 356 30.36 0.22 -15.91
CA LYS A 356 30.83 -0.52 -17.08
C LYS A 356 30.15 -1.88 -17.25
N THR A 357 29.97 -2.62 -16.19
CA THR A 357 29.52 -4.02 -16.24
C THR A 357 28.02 -4.20 -16.04
N ILE A 358 27.42 -3.43 -15.14
CA ILE A 358 26.02 -3.62 -14.76
C ILE A 358 25.07 -2.81 -15.66
N LYS A 359 25.41 -1.57 -15.98
CA LYS A 359 24.49 -0.66 -16.69
C LYS A 359 24.68 -0.61 -18.20
N GLY A 360 25.82 -1.05 -18.73
CA GLY A 360 26.09 -1.04 -20.15
C GLY A 360 25.94 0.34 -20.81
N VAL A 361 26.25 1.42 -20.06
CA VAL A 361 26.21 2.81 -20.51
C VAL A 361 27.57 3.45 -20.41
N ASP A 362 27.81 4.54 -21.19
CA ASP A 362 29.10 5.21 -21.27
C ASP A 362 29.46 6.07 -20.06
N GLY A 363 28.52 6.23 -19.11
CA GLY A 363 28.73 7.02 -17.91
C GLY A 363 27.43 7.18 -17.07
N LEU A 364 27.52 7.95 -16.00
CA LEU A 364 26.41 8.25 -15.11
C LEU A 364 26.11 9.75 -15.07
N TRP A 365 24.83 10.04 -14.91
CA TRP A 365 24.35 11.39 -14.68
C TRP A 365 24.24 11.71 -13.19
N HIS A 366 24.84 12.81 -12.79
CA HIS A 366 24.76 13.34 -11.42
C HIS A 366 23.97 14.64 -11.42
N ARG A 367 22.88 14.66 -10.65
CA ARG A 367 22.03 15.85 -10.53
C ARG A 367 22.72 16.93 -9.72
N ASP A 368 22.70 18.17 -10.24
CA ASP A 368 23.05 19.36 -9.49
C ASP A 368 21.80 19.93 -8.83
N ASP A 369 21.64 19.62 -7.56
CA ASP A 369 20.49 20.04 -6.76
C ASP A 369 20.38 21.57 -6.60
N GLU A 370 21.49 22.31 -6.62
CA GLU A 370 21.46 23.76 -6.48
C GLU A 370 21.05 24.44 -7.78
N ALA A 371 21.58 23.98 -8.90
CA ALA A 371 21.15 24.45 -10.22
C ALA A 371 19.66 24.18 -10.43
N CYS A 372 19.18 22.98 -10.10
CA CYS A 372 17.77 22.64 -10.19
C CYS A 372 16.89 23.53 -9.28
N ARG A 373 17.31 23.80 -8.03
CA ARG A 373 16.57 24.69 -7.10
C ARG A 373 16.55 26.13 -7.59
N LYS A 374 17.60 26.61 -8.23
CA LYS A 374 17.64 27.94 -8.80
C LYS A 374 16.60 28.10 -9.91
N LEU A 375 16.55 27.17 -10.85
CA LEU A 375 15.55 27.18 -11.94
C LEU A 375 14.11 27.01 -11.39
N LEU A 376 13.92 26.14 -10.40
CA LEU A 376 12.63 26.01 -9.72
C LEU A 376 12.21 27.32 -9.07
N LYS A 377 13.13 27.99 -8.37
CA LYS A 377 12.86 29.32 -7.77
C LYS A 377 12.39 30.34 -8.81
N ASP A 378 13.09 30.41 -9.95
CA ASP A 378 12.72 31.34 -11.02
C ASP A 378 11.34 31.00 -11.61
N CYS A 379 11.02 29.72 -11.73
CA CYS A 379 9.69 29.27 -12.11
C CYS A 379 8.61 29.69 -11.10
N LEU A 380 8.85 29.49 -9.79
CA LEU A 380 7.92 29.84 -8.72
C LEU A 380 7.72 31.35 -8.57
N VAL A 381 8.78 32.15 -8.79
CA VAL A 381 8.69 33.63 -8.82
C VAL A 381 7.78 34.09 -9.94
N LYS A 382 7.99 33.59 -11.16
CA LYS A 382 7.14 33.92 -12.34
C LYS A 382 5.67 33.60 -12.09
N ARG A 383 5.39 32.60 -11.25
CA ARG A 383 4.03 32.17 -10.89
C ARG A 383 3.46 32.89 -9.66
N GLY A 384 4.26 33.65 -8.94
CA GLY A 384 3.83 34.34 -7.70
C GLY A 384 3.54 33.40 -6.52
N ILE A 385 4.11 32.19 -6.50
CA ILE A 385 3.88 31.18 -5.45
C ILE A 385 5.12 30.82 -4.62
N LEU A 386 6.22 31.51 -4.81
CA LEU A 386 7.48 31.24 -4.10
C LEU A 386 7.33 31.28 -2.57
N ASP A 387 6.55 32.21 -2.03
CA ASP A 387 6.40 32.41 -0.59
C ASP A 387 5.53 31.31 0.07
N THR A 388 4.69 30.66 -0.72
CA THR A 388 3.81 29.56 -0.28
C THR A 388 4.38 28.19 -0.57
N TRP A 389 5.54 28.11 -1.26
CA TRP A 389 6.16 26.87 -1.61
C TRP A 389 6.75 26.15 -0.40
N GLU A 390 6.54 24.84 -0.34
CA GLU A 390 7.06 23.99 0.72
C GLU A 390 8.58 24.02 0.80
N ARG A 391 9.10 24.02 2.03
CA ARG A 391 10.54 24.03 2.29
C ARG A 391 10.94 22.81 3.11
N THR A 392 12.14 22.33 2.86
CA THR A 392 12.76 21.27 3.67
C THR A 392 13.08 21.78 5.08
N ASP A 393 13.36 20.89 6.03
CA ASP A 393 13.80 21.25 7.40
C ASP A 393 15.01 22.19 7.45
N LYS A 394 15.81 22.20 6.38
CA LYS A 394 16.97 23.11 6.22
C LYS A 394 16.61 24.42 5.49
N GLY A 395 15.33 24.73 5.34
CA GLY A 395 14.82 25.96 4.71
C GLY A 395 14.98 26.06 3.19
N LYS A 396 15.49 24.99 2.51
CA LYS A 396 15.61 24.96 1.04
C LYS A 396 14.25 24.66 0.41
N LEU A 397 14.03 25.14 -0.84
CA LEU A 397 12.82 24.79 -1.60
C LEU A 397 12.70 23.26 -1.74
N SER A 398 11.54 22.72 -1.41
CA SER A 398 11.26 21.29 -1.59
C SER A 398 11.24 20.96 -3.08
N MET A 399 11.92 19.86 -3.44
CA MET A 399 11.88 19.24 -4.77
C MET A 399 11.31 17.81 -4.67
N ALA A 400 10.55 17.54 -3.61
CA ALA A 400 9.90 16.27 -3.40
C ALA A 400 8.83 16.03 -4.47
N SER A 401 8.70 14.78 -4.92
CA SER A 401 7.85 14.43 -6.06
C SER A 401 6.37 14.77 -5.81
N ASP A 402 5.88 14.57 -4.60
CA ASP A 402 4.50 14.90 -4.19
C ASP A 402 4.24 16.41 -4.22
N VAL A 403 5.21 17.23 -3.76
CA VAL A 403 5.11 18.70 -3.80
C VAL A 403 5.11 19.21 -5.24
N LEU A 404 5.96 18.63 -6.09
CA LEU A 404 6.01 18.96 -7.52
C LEU A 404 4.73 18.48 -8.23
N GLU A 405 4.23 17.30 -7.89
CA GLU A 405 3.01 16.73 -8.47
C GLU A 405 1.80 17.63 -8.23
N ASP A 406 1.63 18.08 -7.01
CA ASP A 406 0.51 18.97 -6.62
C ASP A 406 0.43 20.24 -7.48
N GLU A 407 1.55 20.76 -7.94
CA GLU A 407 1.61 22.02 -8.68
C GLU A 407 1.82 21.88 -10.20
N PHE A 408 2.59 20.88 -10.63
CA PHE A 408 3.10 20.80 -12.00
C PHE A 408 2.58 19.63 -12.81
N LYS A 409 1.82 18.70 -12.22
CA LYS A 409 1.34 17.47 -12.86
C LYS A 409 0.69 17.69 -14.22
N ASP A 410 -0.17 18.72 -14.32
CA ASP A 410 -0.99 19.00 -15.51
C ASP A 410 -0.37 20.12 -16.39
N GLU A 411 0.90 20.44 -16.20
CA GLU A 411 1.59 21.51 -16.93
C GLU A 411 2.66 21.00 -17.89
N THR A 412 3.01 21.84 -18.86
CA THR A 412 4.07 21.59 -19.85
C THR A 412 4.87 22.86 -20.12
N GLY A 413 6.10 22.73 -20.62
CA GLY A 413 6.88 23.86 -21.13
C GLY A 413 7.40 24.80 -20.06
N ASN A 414 7.59 24.32 -18.84
CA ASN A 414 8.30 25.04 -17.79
C ASN A 414 9.14 24.07 -16.95
N PHE A 415 10.19 24.62 -16.30
CA PHE A 415 11.14 23.80 -15.54
C PHE A 415 10.47 22.89 -14.50
N GLY A 416 9.49 23.40 -13.74
CA GLY A 416 8.84 22.63 -12.69
C GLY A 416 8.13 21.40 -13.22
N ALA A 417 7.40 21.56 -14.32
CA ALA A 417 6.65 20.49 -14.97
C ALA A 417 7.57 19.43 -15.62
N ASP A 418 8.59 19.91 -16.35
CA ASP A 418 9.52 19.02 -17.03
C ASP A 418 10.40 18.27 -16.03
N TYR A 419 10.83 18.95 -14.95
CA TYR A 419 11.57 18.33 -13.86
C TYR A 419 10.74 17.29 -13.10
N TYR A 420 9.47 17.58 -12.82
CA TYR A 420 8.55 16.61 -12.20
C TYR A 420 8.44 15.32 -13.04
N ARG A 421 8.23 15.48 -14.36
CA ARG A 421 8.10 14.33 -15.26
C ARG A 421 9.39 13.51 -15.32
N LEU A 422 10.53 14.19 -15.47
CA LEU A 422 11.83 13.54 -15.45
C LEU A 422 12.03 12.74 -14.16
N CYS A 423 11.81 13.37 -12.99
CA CYS A 423 12.02 12.70 -11.71
C CYS A 423 11.07 11.49 -11.52
N LYS A 424 9.82 11.61 -11.94
CA LYS A 424 8.85 10.52 -11.84
C LYS A 424 9.24 9.35 -12.74
N ALA A 425 9.57 9.60 -14.00
CA ALA A 425 10.02 8.57 -14.94
C ALA A 425 11.35 7.95 -14.50
N TYR A 426 12.33 8.79 -14.17
CA TYR A 426 13.66 8.35 -13.77
C TYR A 426 13.63 7.46 -12.52
N ASN A 427 12.94 7.89 -11.47
CA ASN A 427 12.88 7.13 -10.22
C ASN A 427 12.19 5.77 -10.40
N THR A 428 11.21 5.70 -11.26
CA THR A 428 10.48 4.45 -11.55
C THR A 428 11.32 3.49 -12.36
N LEU A 429 11.94 3.98 -13.43
CA LEU A 429 12.88 3.18 -14.24
C LEU A 429 14.08 2.71 -13.41
N ASN A 430 14.52 3.51 -12.44
CA ASN A 430 15.60 3.15 -11.53
C ASN A 430 15.26 1.92 -10.66
N GLY A 431 14.01 1.69 -10.31
CA GLY A 431 13.58 0.50 -9.58
C GLY A 431 13.72 -0.79 -10.41
N ILE A 432 13.44 -0.72 -11.72
CA ILE A 432 13.63 -1.85 -12.66
C ILE A 432 15.08 -1.97 -13.12
N ALA A 433 15.78 -0.84 -13.34
CA ALA A 433 17.17 -0.82 -13.82
C ALA A 433 18.20 -1.27 -12.77
N LYS A 434 17.84 -1.35 -11.50
CA LYS A 434 18.74 -1.80 -10.43
C LYS A 434 18.83 -3.31 -10.39
N ASP A 435 20.02 -3.77 -10.01
CA ASP A 435 20.31 -5.16 -9.67
C ASP A 435 20.37 -5.35 -8.15
N GLY A 436 20.36 -6.60 -7.68
CA GLY A 436 20.48 -6.96 -6.27
C GLY A 436 19.20 -6.69 -5.46
N GLU A 437 19.32 -6.65 -4.16
CA GLU A 437 18.22 -6.49 -3.19
C GLU A 437 17.37 -5.23 -3.38
N LYS A 438 17.88 -4.23 -4.11
CA LYS A 438 17.19 -2.96 -4.38
C LYS A 438 16.37 -3.00 -5.67
N SER A 439 16.45 -4.07 -6.43
CA SER A 439 15.64 -4.24 -7.62
C SER A 439 14.18 -4.57 -7.25
N TRP A 440 13.26 -4.02 -8.02
CA TRP A 440 11.85 -4.43 -7.92
C TRP A 440 11.61 -5.84 -8.45
N LEU A 441 12.53 -6.37 -9.26
CA LEU A 441 12.48 -7.72 -9.82
C LEU A 441 12.74 -8.82 -8.78
N THR A 442 13.17 -8.47 -7.57
CA THR A 442 13.28 -9.43 -6.45
C THR A 442 11.94 -10.07 -6.05
N ASN A 443 10.82 -9.46 -6.45
CA ASN A 443 9.47 -10.00 -6.22
C ASN A 443 8.98 -10.86 -7.39
N LEU A 444 9.76 -11.01 -8.44
CA LEU A 444 9.42 -11.81 -9.62
C LEU A 444 9.75 -13.28 -9.35
N ASP A 445 8.73 -14.13 -9.44
CA ASP A 445 8.92 -15.57 -9.55
C ASP A 445 8.97 -15.94 -11.04
N ARG A 446 10.15 -16.37 -11.50
CA ARG A 446 10.35 -16.73 -12.90
C ARG A 446 9.86 -18.11 -13.27
N ILE A 447 9.54 -18.96 -12.29
CA ILE A 447 9.05 -20.31 -12.54
C ILE A 447 7.61 -20.24 -13.04
N ASP A 448 6.77 -19.45 -12.36
CA ASP A 448 5.36 -19.30 -12.71
C ASP A 448 5.03 -17.97 -13.42
N SER A 449 6.03 -17.12 -13.67
CA SER A 449 5.87 -15.82 -14.33
C SER A 449 4.96 -14.87 -13.55
N ILE A 450 5.05 -14.87 -12.24
CA ILE A 450 4.23 -14.04 -11.36
C ILE A 450 5.09 -13.00 -10.62
N MET A 451 4.64 -11.75 -10.68
CA MET A 451 5.15 -10.69 -9.84
C MET A 451 4.35 -10.69 -8.54
N ARG A 452 4.96 -11.20 -7.47
CA ARG A 452 4.37 -11.19 -6.14
C ARG A 452 4.72 -9.89 -5.40
N TYR A 453 3.93 -9.53 -4.43
CA TYR A 453 4.25 -8.44 -3.52
C TYR A 453 4.23 -8.98 -2.10
N ARG A 454 5.14 -8.45 -1.25
CA ARG A 454 5.27 -8.92 0.12
C ARG A 454 4.00 -8.74 0.92
N SER A 455 3.26 -7.69 0.67
CA SER A 455 1.99 -7.41 1.32
C SER A 455 1.28 -6.25 0.66
N LEU A 456 0.00 -6.40 0.41
CA LEU A 456 -0.89 -5.28 0.11
C LEU A 456 -1.12 -4.40 1.33
N ARG A 457 -0.74 -4.89 2.52
CA ARG A 457 -0.83 -4.20 3.80
C ARG A 457 -2.18 -3.53 4.02
N PRO A 458 -3.26 -4.31 4.14
CA PRO A 458 -4.55 -3.78 4.56
C PRO A 458 -4.41 -3.13 5.94
N PHE A 459 -5.27 -2.18 6.23
CA PHE A 459 -5.30 -1.48 7.51
C PHE A 459 -4.03 -0.70 7.86
N THR A 460 -3.14 -0.40 6.90
CA THR A 460 -1.88 0.31 7.17
C THR A 460 -2.08 1.82 7.27
N ALA A 461 -2.96 2.40 6.48
CA ALA A 461 -3.35 3.80 6.64
C ALA A 461 -4.21 3.98 7.89
N ALA A 462 -4.22 5.18 8.47
CA ALA A 462 -5.11 5.52 9.57
C ALA A 462 -6.59 5.28 9.23
N THR A 463 -6.96 5.47 7.97
CA THR A 463 -8.30 5.21 7.43
C THR A 463 -8.60 3.74 7.17
N GLY A 464 -7.62 2.84 7.35
CA GLY A 464 -7.75 1.41 7.05
C GLY A 464 -7.40 1.05 5.60
N ARG A 465 -7.16 2.03 4.71
CA ARG A 465 -6.74 1.74 3.32
C ARG A 465 -5.44 0.93 3.27
N CYS A 466 -5.31 0.12 2.24
CA CYS A 466 -4.07 -0.58 1.92
C CYS A 466 -2.98 0.43 1.57
N GLN A 467 -1.77 0.18 2.05
CA GLN A 467 -0.57 0.93 1.66
C GLN A 467 0.53 -0.05 1.24
N PRO A 468 0.47 -0.57 0.02
CA PRO A 468 1.53 -1.45 -0.48
C PRO A 468 2.86 -0.71 -0.49
N GLN A 469 3.95 -1.44 -0.27
CA GLN A 469 5.29 -0.86 -0.31
C GLN A 469 5.75 -0.68 -1.75
N THR A 470 5.58 0.51 -2.29
CA THR A 470 6.05 0.85 -3.65
C THR A 470 7.56 0.68 -3.81
N SER A 471 8.34 0.94 -2.77
CA SER A 471 9.79 0.70 -2.73
C SER A 471 10.18 -0.79 -2.78
N LYS A 472 9.23 -1.71 -2.61
CA LYS A 472 9.38 -3.16 -2.65
C LYS A 472 8.74 -3.79 -3.88
N GLY A 473 8.49 -3.00 -4.93
CA GLY A 473 8.10 -3.51 -6.24
C GLY A 473 6.62 -3.76 -6.45
N PHE A 474 5.73 -3.07 -5.74
CA PHE A 474 4.30 -3.13 -6.05
C PHE A 474 4.05 -2.61 -7.47
N ILE A 475 3.70 -3.52 -8.40
CA ILE A 475 3.66 -3.23 -9.85
C ILE A 475 2.74 -2.07 -10.21
N PHE A 476 1.59 -1.92 -9.55
CA PHE A 476 0.68 -0.81 -9.79
C PHE A 476 1.13 0.53 -9.17
N GLY A 477 2.22 0.53 -8.39
CA GLY A 477 2.95 1.72 -7.98
C GLY A 477 4.02 2.16 -8.99
N TRP A 478 4.23 1.36 -10.03
CA TRP A 478 5.21 1.67 -11.08
C TRP A 478 4.73 2.80 -11.98
N TYR A 479 5.65 3.31 -12.79
CA TYR A 479 5.28 4.21 -13.86
C TYR A 479 4.37 3.47 -14.85
N LYS A 480 3.22 4.06 -15.19
CA LYS A 480 2.20 3.38 -16.02
C LYS A 480 2.73 2.82 -17.33
N ALA A 481 3.79 3.43 -17.88
CA ALA A 481 4.49 2.91 -19.04
C ALA A 481 5.03 1.47 -18.87
N LEU A 482 5.26 1.03 -17.63
CA LEU A 482 5.74 -0.33 -17.36
C LEU A 482 4.60 -1.35 -17.18
N TYR A 483 3.35 -0.94 -17.20
CA TYR A 483 2.22 -1.86 -17.09
C TYR A 483 2.12 -2.80 -18.30
N GLY A 484 2.75 -2.45 -19.41
CA GLY A 484 2.86 -3.33 -20.57
C GLY A 484 3.56 -4.67 -20.34
N VAL A 485 4.22 -4.85 -19.17
CA VAL A 485 4.79 -6.15 -18.77
C VAL A 485 3.73 -7.10 -18.21
N ILE A 486 2.56 -6.60 -17.79
CA ILE A 486 1.45 -7.39 -17.27
C ILE A 486 0.83 -8.16 -18.42
N GLU A 487 0.68 -9.46 -18.25
CA GLU A 487 0.07 -10.34 -19.25
C GLU A 487 -0.58 -11.54 -18.56
N PRO A 488 -1.89 -11.79 -18.78
CA PRO A 488 -2.53 -12.99 -18.27
C PRO A 488 -1.99 -14.24 -18.96
N PRO A 489 -1.98 -15.42 -18.29
CA PRO A 489 -1.61 -16.68 -18.92
C PRO A 489 -2.57 -17.08 -20.04
N PRO A 490 -2.18 -18.05 -20.91
CA PRO A 490 -3.03 -18.53 -21.98
C PRO A 490 -4.40 -18.99 -21.51
N GLY A 491 -5.45 -18.58 -22.23
CA GLY A 491 -6.84 -18.92 -21.91
C GLY A 491 -7.44 -18.16 -20.74
N LYS A 492 -6.74 -17.12 -20.24
CA LYS A 492 -7.23 -16.25 -19.16
C LYS A 492 -7.33 -14.79 -19.61
N TRP A 493 -8.21 -14.07 -18.98
CA TRP A 493 -8.30 -12.61 -19.01
C TRP A 493 -7.98 -12.03 -17.63
N LEU A 494 -7.27 -10.91 -17.61
CA LEU A 494 -7.17 -10.06 -16.45
C LEU A 494 -8.17 -8.92 -16.60
N VAL A 495 -9.00 -8.72 -15.58
CA VAL A 495 -10.10 -7.76 -15.61
C VAL A 495 -9.93 -6.72 -14.51
N GLU A 496 -10.04 -5.43 -14.87
CA GLU A 496 -10.16 -4.31 -13.94
C GLU A 496 -11.61 -3.86 -13.86
N LEU A 497 -12.13 -3.71 -12.65
CA LEU A 497 -13.41 -3.06 -12.37
C LEU A 497 -13.22 -1.96 -11.32
N ASP A 498 -13.80 -0.80 -11.54
CA ASP A 498 -13.67 0.37 -10.70
C ASP A 498 -15.04 0.94 -10.28
N PHE A 499 -15.11 1.49 -9.06
CA PHE A 499 -16.28 2.23 -8.62
C PHE A 499 -16.35 3.61 -9.27
N SER A 500 -17.49 3.97 -9.81
CA SER A 500 -17.67 5.30 -10.41
C SER A 500 -17.98 6.35 -9.35
N ALA A 501 -17.00 7.20 -9.02
CA ALA A 501 -17.14 8.31 -8.07
C ALA A 501 -17.63 7.87 -6.67
N GLU A 502 -17.08 6.79 -6.15
CA GLU A 502 -17.42 6.18 -4.87
C GLU A 502 -17.47 7.19 -3.72
N GLU A 503 -16.42 8.02 -3.60
CA GLU A 503 -16.31 9.01 -2.53
C GLU A 503 -17.48 10.01 -2.49
N THR A 504 -18.08 10.33 -3.65
CA THR A 504 -19.23 11.24 -3.71
C THR A 504 -20.47 10.61 -3.09
N LEU A 505 -20.71 9.33 -3.37
CA LEU A 505 -21.85 8.63 -2.78
C LEU A 505 -21.63 8.41 -1.26
N ILE A 506 -20.41 8.08 -0.86
CA ILE A 506 -20.05 7.99 0.56
C ILE A 506 -20.30 9.33 1.25
N GLN A 507 -19.92 10.45 0.65
CA GLN A 507 -20.18 11.79 1.19
C GLN A 507 -21.70 12.06 1.31
N ALA A 508 -22.49 11.66 0.33
CA ALA A 508 -23.95 11.76 0.40
C ALA A 508 -24.52 11.09 1.65
N ARG A 509 -24.01 9.90 1.97
CA ARG A 509 -24.45 9.12 3.13
C ARG A 509 -23.88 9.63 4.46
N VAL A 510 -22.58 9.99 4.50
CA VAL A 510 -21.93 10.52 5.69
C VAL A 510 -22.51 11.88 6.08
N PHE A 511 -22.75 12.77 5.12
CA PHE A 511 -23.28 14.11 5.41
C PHE A 511 -24.83 14.15 5.43
N ASN A 512 -25.49 13.09 4.97
CA ASN A 512 -26.95 13.03 4.82
C ASN A 512 -27.49 14.26 4.08
N ASP A 513 -26.84 14.61 2.95
CA ASP A 513 -27.18 15.76 2.12
C ASP A 513 -27.74 15.26 0.78
N PRO A 514 -29.05 15.45 0.52
CA PRO A 514 -29.70 14.92 -0.69
C PRO A 514 -29.14 15.50 -1.98
N ARG A 515 -28.45 16.65 -1.91
CA ARG A 515 -27.77 17.25 -3.07
C ARG A 515 -26.65 16.38 -3.65
N TYR A 516 -25.96 15.62 -2.81
CA TYR A 516 -24.98 14.66 -3.30
C TYR A 516 -25.61 13.50 -4.08
N ASP A 517 -26.80 13.03 -3.68
CA ASP A 517 -27.54 12.03 -4.45
C ASP A 517 -27.97 12.59 -5.82
N GLU A 518 -28.50 13.82 -5.86
CA GLU A 518 -28.85 14.52 -7.10
C GLU A 518 -27.63 14.63 -8.06
N ILE A 519 -26.50 15.05 -7.50
CA ILE A 519 -25.24 15.15 -8.26
C ILE A 519 -24.79 13.78 -8.76
N TYR A 520 -24.80 12.78 -7.90
CA TYR A 520 -24.34 11.44 -8.25
C TYR A 520 -25.19 10.81 -9.36
N GLN A 521 -26.47 11.11 -9.41
CA GLN A 521 -27.38 10.65 -10.46
C GLN A 521 -27.33 11.50 -11.74
N SER A 522 -26.70 12.67 -11.71
CA SER A 522 -26.58 13.54 -12.87
C SER A 522 -25.77 12.91 -14.01
N LYS A 523 -25.84 13.50 -15.21
CA LYS A 523 -25.06 13.08 -16.39
C LYS A 523 -23.56 13.10 -16.13
N ASP A 524 -23.07 14.17 -15.44
CA ASP A 524 -21.69 14.32 -14.98
C ASP A 524 -21.66 15.25 -13.77
N MET A 525 -21.17 14.75 -12.64
CA MET A 525 -21.17 15.47 -11.36
C MET A 525 -20.37 16.78 -11.37
N TYR A 526 -19.25 16.79 -12.09
CA TYR A 526 -18.39 17.98 -12.15
C TYR A 526 -19.01 19.06 -13.03
N LEU A 527 -19.61 18.67 -14.16
CA LEU A 527 -20.33 19.59 -15.03
C LEU A 527 -21.61 20.11 -14.35
N TRP A 528 -22.28 19.27 -13.56
CA TRP A 528 -23.41 19.71 -12.72
C TRP A 528 -22.98 20.81 -11.73
N MET A 529 -21.83 20.62 -11.05
CA MET A 529 -21.25 21.68 -10.22
C MET A 529 -20.99 22.97 -11.01
N GLY A 530 -20.54 22.84 -12.25
CA GLY A 530 -20.35 23.97 -13.16
C GLY A 530 -21.63 24.76 -13.43
N VAL A 531 -22.75 24.07 -13.60
CA VAL A 531 -24.08 24.71 -13.74
C VAL A 531 -24.45 25.47 -12.46
N GLN A 532 -24.29 24.81 -11.29
CA GLN A 532 -24.62 25.45 -10.00
C GLN A 532 -23.73 26.68 -9.71
N LEU A 533 -22.47 26.63 -10.11
CA LEU A 533 -21.53 27.75 -9.94
C LEU A 533 -21.68 28.83 -11.03
N GLY A 534 -22.51 28.62 -12.05
CA GLY A 534 -22.73 29.56 -13.16
C GLY A 534 -21.56 29.57 -14.16
N MET A 535 -20.81 28.49 -14.27
CA MET A 535 -19.70 28.32 -15.22
C MET A 535 -20.14 27.61 -16.51
N ILE A 536 -21.30 26.93 -16.48
CA ILE A 536 -21.87 26.19 -17.57
C ILE A 536 -23.36 26.58 -17.69
N PRO A 537 -23.86 26.91 -18.89
CA PRO A 537 -25.26 27.16 -19.09
C PRO A 537 -26.13 25.94 -18.77
N ARG A 538 -27.24 26.16 -18.09
CA ARG A 538 -28.17 25.07 -17.73
C ARG A 538 -28.73 24.39 -18.96
N GLU A 539 -29.08 25.18 -19.99
CA GLU A 539 -29.62 24.70 -21.27
C GLU A 539 -28.67 23.69 -21.93
N ASP A 540 -27.37 23.99 -22.00
CA ASP A 540 -26.38 23.07 -22.55
C ASP A 540 -26.33 21.74 -21.75
N PHE A 541 -26.38 21.84 -20.43
CA PHE A 541 -26.36 20.64 -19.56
C PHE A 541 -27.61 19.77 -19.74
N GLU A 542 -28.77 20.38 -19.99
CA GLU A 542 -30.05 19.66 -20.18
C GLU A 542 -30.16 19.03 -21.57
N THR A 543 -29.71 19.74 -22.61
CA THR A 543 -29.94 19.35 -24.03
C THR A 543 -28.84 18.45 -24.60
N MET A 544 -27.57 18.68 -24.22
CA MET A 544 -26.44 17.93 -24.77
C MET A 544 -26.27 16.54 -24.12
N THR A 545 -25.73 15.60 -24.88
CA THR A 545 -25.31 14.30 -24.34
C THR A 545 -24.10 14.44 -23.41
N LYS A 546 -23.83 13.41 -22.59
CA LYS A 546 -22.66 13.36 -21.71
C LYS A 546 -21.34 13.52 -22.48
N SER A 547 -21.25 12.91 -23.66
CA SER A 547 -20.05 12.96 -24.50
C SER A 547 -19.81 14.37 -25.06
N GLU A 548 -20.83 14.99 -25.61
CA GLU A 548 -20.77 16.36 -26.13
C GLU A 548 -20.40 17.37 -25.02
N LEU A 549 -21.01 17.23 -23.84
CA LEU A 549 -20.70 18.07 -22.69
C LEU A 549 -19.24 17.92 -22.26
N LYS A 550 -18.74 16.69 -22.16
CA LYS A 550 -17.34 16.42 -21.82
C LYS A 550 -16.37 17.01 -22.84
N HIS A 551 -16.70 16.92 -24.12
CA HIS A 551 -15.89 17.48 -25.19
C HIS A 551 -15.91 19.01 -25.15
N LYS A 552 -17.10 19.63 -25.11
CA LYS A 552 -17.27 21.10 -25.13
C LYS A 552 -16.66 21.78 -23.90
N TYR A 553 -16.81 21.18 -22.73
CA TYR A 553 -16.41 21.75 -21.44
C TYR A 553 -15.24 21.02 -20.76
N LYS A 554 -14.36 20.35 -21.51
CA LYS A 554 -13.26 19.52 -21.00
C LYS A 554 -12.43 20.26 -19.94
N GLU A 555 -11.90 21.42 -20.28
CA GLU A 555 -11.06 22.22 -19.36
C GLU A 555 -11.84 22.67 -18.11
N THR A 556 -13.08 23.15 -18.29
CA THR A 556 -13.94 23.54 -17.17
C THR A 556 -14.24 22.36 -16.26
N ARG A 557 -14.51 21.20 -16.84
CA ARG A 557 -14.74 19.95 -16.10
C ARG A 557 -13.54 19.54 -15.27
N ASP A 558 -12.34 19.58 -15.82
CA ASP A 558 -11.10 19.20 -15.12
C ASP A 558 -10.82 20.15 -13.95
N ARG A 559 -11.03 21.46 -14.15
CA ARG A 559 -10.97 22.44 -13.05
C ARG A 559 -12.00 22.18 -11.96
N LEU A 560 -13.25 21.85 -12.34
CA LEU A 560 -14.32 21.55 -11.39
C LEU A 560 -14.10 20.22 -10.67
N LYS A 561 -13.51 19.21 -11.33
CA LYS A 561 -13.06 17.97 -10.70
C LYS A 561 -12.05 18.27 -9.59
N THR A 562 -11.02 19.02 -9.92
CA THR A 562 -10.00 19.45 -8.96
C THR A 562 -10.60 20.28 -7.82
N TYR A 563 -11.51 21.21 -8.13
CA TYR A 563 -12.20 22.02 -7.13
C TYR A 563 -13.03 21.18 -6.16
N THR A 564 -13.88 20.30 -6.70
CA THR A 564 -14.83 19.51 -5.90
C THR A 564 -14.09 18.54 -4.98
N LEU A 565 -13.09 17.84 -5.49
CA LEU A 565 -12.27 16.90 -4.71
C LEU A 565 -11.46 17.64 -3.63
N ALA A 566 -10.73 18.69 -4.00
CA ALA A 566 -9.92 19.43 -3.04
C ALA A 566 -10.76 20.11 -1.94
N LEU A 567 -11.94 20.65 -2.30
CA LEU A 567 -12.90 21.17 -1.34
C LEU A 567 -13.41 20.06 -0.41
N GLY A 568 -13.69 18.88 -0.97
CA GLY A 568 -14.10 17.69 -0.23
C GLY A 568 -13.12 17.32 0.88
N TYR A 569 -11.85 17.47 0.62
CA TYR A 569 -10.75 17.21 1.58
C TYR A 569 -10.34 18.41 2.43
N GLY A 570 -11.11 19.52 2.39
CA GLY A 570 -10.86 20.66 3.26
C GLY A 570 -9.70 21.56 2.82
N ALA A 571 -9.36 21.60 1.53
CA ALA A 571 -8.30 22.47 1.04
C ALA A 571 -8.56 23.95 1.36
N GLY A 572 -7.53 24.66 1.83
CA GLY A 572 -7.57 26.10 2.07
C GLY A 572 -7.67 26.90 0.78
N ASP A 573 -8.16 28.15 0.87
CA ASP A 573 -8.49 28.97 -0.31
C ASP A 573 -7.28 29.20 -1.23
N LYS A 574 -6.09 29.44 -0.69
CA LYS A 574 -4.86 29.64 -1.48
C LYS A 574 -4.47 28.38 -2.24
N LYS A 575 -4.48 27.20 -1.56
CA LYS A 575 -4.18 25.91 -2.19
C LYS A 575 -5.22 25.56 -3.25
N LEU A 576 -6.49 25.87 -3.00
CA LEU A 576 -7.57 25.66 -3.95
C LEU A 576 -7.44 26.55 -5.19
N ALA A 577 -7.10 27.84 -5.01
CA ALA A 577 -6.87 28.80 -6.09
C ALA A 577 -5.71 28.36 -7.00
N SER A 578 -4.61 27.90 -6.42
CA SER A 578 -3.47 27.36 -7.14
C SER A 578 -3.87 26.11 -7.95
N LYS A 579 -4.46 25.09 -7.30
CA LYS A 579 -4.83 23.83 -7.98
C LYS A 579 -5.86 24.02 -9.11
N VAL A 580 -6.84 24.88 -8.90
CA VAL A 580 -7.94 25.15 -9.88
C VAL A 580 -7.51 26.15 -10.96
N LYS A 581 -6.38 26.83 -10.75
CA LYS A 581 -5.86 27.88 -11.64
C LYS A 581 -6.87 29.01 -11.87
N LEU A 582 -7.51 29.45 -10.78
CA LEU A 582 -8.46 30.57 -10.77
C LEU A 582 -8.05 31.62 -9.71
N PRO A 583 -8.37 32.90 -9.93
CA PRO A 583 -8.08 33.96 -8.97
C PRO A 583 -8.65 33.67 -7.59
N LEU A 584 -7.91 33.98 -6.53
CA LEU A 584 -8.27 33.72 -5.14
C LEU A 584 -9.67 34.24 -4.78
N GLU A 585 -10.02 35.43 -5.23
CA GLU A 585 -11.34 36.04 -4.97
C GLU A 585 -12.47 35.28 -5.67
N LYS A 586 -12.21 34.70 -6.86
CA LYS A 586 -13.19 33.84 -7.54
C LYS A 586 -13.39 32.55 -6.76
N ILE A 587 -12.31 31.94 -6.27
CA ILE A 587 -12.37 30.73 -5.44
C ILE A 587 -13.15 30.98 -4.14
N LYS A 588 -12.90 32.10 -3.45
CA LYS A 588 -13.66 32.44 -2.24
C LYS A 588 -15.16 32.54 -2.52
N ARG A 589 -15.56 33.23 -3.61
CA ARG A 589 -16.97 33.33 -4.02
C ARG A 589 -17.57 31.96 -4.37
N MET A 590 -16.84 31.13 -5.11
CA MET A 590 -17.28 29.77 -5.43
C MET A 590 -17.47 28.95 -4.14
N LYS A 591 -16.53 29.02 -3.20
CA LYS A 591 -16.57 28.30 -1.93
C LYS A 591 -17.75 28.76 -1.06
N GLU A 592 -17.98 30.08 -0.94
CA GLU A 592 -19.14 30.62 -0.22
C GLU A 592 -20.47 30.18 -0.85
N LYS A 593 -20.58 30.22 -2.18
CA LYS A 593 -21.76 29.72 -2.87
C LYS A 593 -21.94 28.22 -2.67
N THR A 594 -20.88 27.44 -2.74
CA THR A 594 -20.94 25.99 -2.49
C THR A 594 -21.43 25.68 -1.07
N LYS A 595 -20.92 26.38 -0.07
CA LYS A 595 -21.27 26.19 1.34
C LYS A 595 -22.71 26.59 1.63
N ARG A 596 -23.12 27.75 1.14
CA ARG A 596 -24.42 28.34 1.49
C ARG A 596 -25.56 27.78 0.66
N ASP A 597 -25.35 27.66 -0.67
CA ASP A 597 -26.44 27.45 -1.62
C ASP A 597 -26.47 26.02 -2.18
N ILE A 598 -25.30 25.37 -2.34
CA ILE A 598 -25.21 24.06 -2.95
C ILE A 598 -25.24 22.94 -1.90
N PHE A 599 -24.39 23.01 -0.88
CA PHE A 599 -24.23 22.00 0.16
C PHE A 599 -24.32 22.56 1.59
N PRO A 600 -25.39 23.22 1.99
CA PRO A 600 -25.48 23.84 3.33
C PRO A 600 -25.41 22.78 4.43
N LYS A 601 -26.08 21.64 4.27
CA LYS A 601 -26.12 20.57 5.28
C LYS A 601 -24.77 19.86 5.43
N SER A 602 -24.13 19.57 4.31
CA SER A 602 -22.78 19.03 4.32
C SER A 602 -21.80 19.98 5.01
N THR A 603 -21.94 21.29 4.82
CA THR A 603 -21.09 22.29 5.46
C THR A 603 -21.26 22.28 6.97
N GLU A 604 -22.49 22.21 7.47
CA GLU A 604 -22.79 22.10 8.89
C GLU A 604 -22.13 20.85 9.50
N VAL A 605 -22.33 19.68 8.88
CA VAL A 605 -21.75 18.42 9.38
C VAL A 605 -20.22 18.45 9.35
N ARG A 606 -19.62 19.04 8.31
CA ARG A 606 -18.15 19.19 8.20
C ARG A 606 -17.60 20.06 9.35
N GLU A 607 -18.25 21.16 9.65
CA GLU A 607 -17.84 22.03 10.77
C GLU A 607 -17.95 21.31 12.13
N MET A 608 -19.02 20.53 12.32
CA MET A 608 -19.19 19.70 13.52
C MET A 608 -18.08 18.65 13.63
N LEU A 609 -17.72 17.98 12.54
CA LEU A 609 -16.62 17.00 12.49
C LEU A 609 -15.27 17.63 12.79
N GLN A 610 -14.97 18.79 12.18
CA GLN A 610 -13.73 19.52 12.43
C GLN A 610 -13.60 19.96 13.89
N LYS A 611 -14.69 20.39 14.51
CA LYS A 611 -14.71 20.72 15.94
C LYS A 611 -14.66 19.48 16.83
N GLY A 612 -14.74 18.26 16.24
CA GLY A 612 -14.75 16.98 16.98
C GLY A 612 -15.95 16.83 17.93
N ILE A 613 -17.03 17.54 17.66
CA ILE A 613 -18.23 17.55 18.52
C ILE A 613 -18.98 16.21 18.47
N LEU A 614 -18.86 15.50 17.34
CA LEU A 614 -19.65 14.30 17.06
C LEU A 614 -19.11 13.02 17.69
N THR A 615 -17.88 13.03 18.22
CA THR A 615 -17.20 11.81 18.66
C THR A 615 -16.40 12.03 19.93
N LEU A 616 -16.91 11.56 21.04
CA LEU A 616 -16.22 11.61 22.33
C LEU A 616 -16.26 10.23 23.00
N ASN A 617 -15.09 9.71 23.35
CA ASN A 617 -14.99 8.58 24.25
C ASN A 617 -15.16 9.09 25.68
N LYS A 618 -16.17 8.57 26.40
CA LYS A 618 -16.52 9.04 27.74
C LYS A 618 -15.50 8.64 28.82
N GLU A 619 -14.82 7.52 28.62
CA GLU A 619 -13.92 6.95 29.62
C GLU A 619 -12.63 7.76 29.74
N ASN A 620 -11.98 8.03 28.63
CA ASN A 620 -10.71 8.76 28.60
C ASN A 620 -10.82 10.15 27.94
N ARG A 621 -12.02 10.60 27.63
CA ARG A 621 -12.34 11.87 26.96
C ARG A 621 -11.60 12.07 25.62
N THR A 622 -11.16 10.99 25.00
CA THR A 622 -10.58 11.05 23.65
C THR A 622 -11.67 11.09 22.60
N ARG A 623 -11.36 11.62 21.43
CA ARG A 623 -12.23 11.60 20.27
C ARG A 623 -11.95 10.33 19.49
N CYS A 624 -12.95 9.47 19.36
CA CYS A 624 -12.84 8.22 18.64
C CYS A 624 -13.85 8.19 17.49
N PHE A 625 -13.34 7.99 16.26
CA PHE A 625 -14.15 7.76 15.07
C PHE A 625 -14.22 6.27 14.80
N TRP A 626 -15.39 5.68 14.93
CA TRP A 626 -15.63 4.26 14.73
C TRP A 626 -16.50 4.02 13.49
N LEU A 627 -16.01 3.21 12.55
CA LEU A 627 -16.77 2.82 11.37
C LEU A 627 -17.60 1.56 11.61
N GLN A 628 -18.64 1.37 10.83
CA GLN A 628 -19.49 0.18 10.89
C GLN A 628 -18.71 -1.13 10.66
N SER A 629 -17.58 -1.07 9.97
CA SER A 629 -16.68 -2.21 9.75
C SER A 629 -15.93 -2.68 11.00
N GLY A 630 -15.89 -1.89 12.07
CA GLY A 630 -15.05 -2.10 13.25
C GLY A 630 -13.73 -1.31 13.22
N TRP A 631 -13.30 -0.82 12.05
CA TRP A 631 -12.12 0.03 11.97
C TRP A 631 -12.38 1.38 12.64
N HIS A 632 -11.46 1.84 13.44
CA HIS A 632 -11.60 3.13 14.14
C HIS A 632 -10.26 3.84 14.29
N THR A 633 -10.33 5.12 14.59
CA THR A 633 -9.15 5.94 14.91
C THR A 633 -9.44 6.80 16.13
N VAL A 634 -8.41 7.05 16.92
CA VAL A 634 -8.43 7.96 18.06
C VAL A 634 -7.76 9.26 17.68
N MET A 635 -8.37 10.39 18.03
CA MET A 635 -7.79 11.71 17.86
C MET A 635 -7.40 12.29 19.21
N PRO A 636 -6.23 12.94 19.32
CA PRO A 636 -5.84 13.64 20.55
C PRO A 636 -6.89 14.67 20.99
N ASN A 637 -6.94 14.95 22.28
CA ASN A 637 -7.87 15.92 22.84
C ASN A 637 -7.60 17.36 22.40
N ASP A 638 -6.31 17.71 22.22
CA ASP A 638 -5.96 19.02 21.70
C ASP A 638 -6.04 19.03 20.17
N ILE A 639 -6.88 19.93 19.64
CA ILE A 639 -7.08 20.12 18.21
C ILE A 639 -5.78 20.54 17.49
N LYS A 640 -4.79 21.05 18.24
CA LYS A 640 -3.48 21.41 17.70
C LYS A 640 -2.60 20.19 17.40
N ASP A 641 -2.94 19.02 17.93
CA ASP A 641 -2.15 17.81 17.83
C ASP A 641 -2.54 16.88 16.67
N PHE A 642 -3.57 17.23 15.89
CA PHE A 642 -3.94 16.50 14.70
C PHE A 642 -4.32 17.42 13.53
N SER A 643 -4.32 16.86 12.30
CA SER A 643 -4.76 17.59 11.11
C SER A 643 -6.26 17.92 11.21
N PRO A 644 -6.68 19.20 11.02
CA PRO A 644 -8.09 19.59 11.06
C PRO A 644 -8.94 18.91 9.97
N ASN A 645 -8.30 18.32 8.96
CA ASN A 645 -8.96 17.59 7.87
C ASN A 645 -9.09 16.08 8.17
N ALA A 646 -8.38 15.54 9.17
CA ALA A 646 -8.47 14.13 9.53
C ALA A 646 -9.91 13.71 9.89
N PRO A 647 -10.67 14.47 10.68
CA PRO A 647 -12.07 14.16 10.97
C PRO A 647 -12.99 14.15 9.75
N LEU A 648 -12.65 14.91 8.71
CA LEU A 648 -13.42 14.94 7.45
C LEU A 648 -13.09 13.74 6.57
N ASN A 649 -11.82 13.39 6.50
CA ASN A 649 -11.31 12.39 5.58
C ASN A 649 -11.56 10.97 6.10
N PHE A 650 -11.45 10.76 7.41
CA PHE A 650 -11.56 9.43 8.01
C PHE A 650 -12.88 8.72 7.69
N PRO A 651 -14.08 9.32 7.89
CA PRO A 651 -15.32 8.63 7.59
C PRO A 651 -15.52 8.34 6.10
N ILE A 652 -14.99 9.18 5.21
CA ILE A 652 -15.11 9.00 3.76
C ILE A 652 -14.16 7.91 3.28
N GLN A 653 -12.87 8.12 3.48
CA GLN A 653 -11.83 7.17 3.03
C GLN A 653 -11.90 5.84 3.76
N GLY A 654 -12.26 5.86 5.03
CA GLY A 654 -12.40 4.65 5.83
C GLY A 654 -13.61 3.81 5.42
N SER A 655 -14.71 4.44 5.02
CA SER A 655 -15.87 3.72 4.47
C SER A 655 -15.54 3.07 3.13
N GLY A 656 -14.83 3.77 2.22
CA GLY A 656 -14.35 3.17 0.97
C GLY A 656 -13.43 1.97 1.23
N ALA A 657 -12.47 2.11 2.15
CA ALA A 657 -11.63 0.98 2.56
C ALA A 657 -12.45 -0.19 3.11
N ALA A 658 -13.46 0.09 3.95
CA ALA A 658 -14.31 -0.95 4.53
C ALA A 658 -15.17 -1.67 3.48
N ILE A 659 -15.68 -0.93 2.49
CA ILE A 659 -16.39 -1.50 1.34
C ILE A 659 -15.47 -2.45 0.57
N LEU A 660 -14.27 -1.98 0.22
CA LEU A 660 -13.29 -2.78 -0.51
C LEU A 660 -12.87 -4.03 0.24
N HIS A 661 -12.61 -3.94 1.54
CA HIS A 661 -12.25 -5.09 2.38
C HIS A 661 -13.36 -6.14 2.41
N LYS A 662 -14.60 -5.71 2.58
CA LYS A 662 -15.75 -6.62 2.53
C LYS A 662 -15.92 -7.23 1.14
N LEU A 663 -15.75 -6.43 0.08
CA LEU A 663 -15.86 -6.88 -1.30
C LEU A 663 -14.86 -7.99 -1.62
N VAL A 664 -13.59 -7.80 -1.25
CA VAL A 664 -12.55 -8.82 -1.47
C VAL A 664 -12.94 -10.15 -0.83
N VAL A 665 -13.45 -10.14 0.40
CA VAL A 665 -13.93 -11.36 1.08
C VAL A 665 -15.09 -12.02 0.32
N GLU A 666 -16.02 -11.24 -0.20
CA GLU A 666 -17.16 -11.77 -0.96
C GLU A 666 -16.75 -12.32 -2.34
N LEU A 667 -15.76 -11.69 -2.99
CA LEU A 667 -15.19 -12.19 -4.25
C LEU A 667 -14.48 -13.52 -4.06
N GLU A 668 -13.64 -13.65 -3.02
CA GLU A 668 -12.96 -14.91 -2.70
C GLU A 668 -13.97 -16.04 -2.38
N LYS A 669 -15.02 -15.75 -1.61
CA LYS A 669 -16.10 -16.71 -1.35
C LYS A 669 -16.86 -17.13 -2.62
N ALA A 670 -16.94 -16.25 -3.60
CA ALA A 670 -17.58 -16.55 -4.89
C ALA A 670 -16.64 -17.26 -5.88
N GLY A 671 -15.40 -17.58 -5.49
CA GLY A 671 -14.40 -18.22 -6.34
C GLY A 671 -13.88 -17.31 -7.46
N ILE A 672 -13.89 -15.99 -7.24
CA ILE A 672 -13.30 -15.01 -8.14
C ILE A 672 -11.89 -14.73 -7.67
N GLU A 673 -10.91 -15.10 -8.48
CA GLU A 673 -9.48 -14.97 -8.18
C GLU A 673 -9.02 -13.50 -8.19
N THR A 674 -9.19 -12.80 -7.06
CA THR A 674 -8.71 -11.43 -6.92
C THR A 674 -7.19 -11.42 -6.87
N LEU A 675 -6.56 -10.52 -7.66
CA LEU A 675 -5.12 -10.42 -7.78
C LEU A 675 -4.56 -9.15 -7.12
N ALA A 676 -5.30 -8.06 -7.16
CA ALA A 676 -4.91 -6.78 -6.55
C ALA A 676 -6.11 -5.89 -6.28
N THR A 677 -5.88 -4.88 -5.44
CA THR A 677 -6.78 -3.75 -5.25
C THR A 677 -5.99 -2.45 -5.36
N ILE A 678 -6.55 -1.44 -6.03
CA ILE A 678 -5.95 -0.11 -6.18
C ILE A 678 -7.02 0.93 -5.93
N HIS A 679 -6.89 1.70 -4.84
CA HIS A 679 -7.87 2.69 -4.40
C HIS A 679 -9.27 2.08 -4.22
N ASP A 680 -10.12 2.17 -5.22
CA ASP A 680 -11.50 1.70 -5.33
C ASP A 680 -11.70 0.70 -6.49
N ALA A 681 -10.61 0.31 -7.16
CA ALA A 681 -10.60 -0.71 -8.20
C ALA A 681 -10.16 -2.09 -7.68
N ILE A 682 -10.66 -3.13 -8.35
CA ILE A 682 -10.23 -4.51 -8.17
C ILE A 682 -9.67 -5.07 -9.47
N PHE A 683 -8.64 -5.90 -9.34
CA PHE A 683 -8.08 -6.70 -10.43
C PHE A 683 -8.27 -8.17 -10.13
N PHE A 684 -8.84 -8.90 -11.07
CA PHE A 684 -9.12 -10.33 -10.90
C PHE A 684 -8.92 -11.08 -12.22
N MET A 685 -8.74 -12.38 -12.13
CA MET A 685 -8.52 -13.25 -13.27
C MET A 685 -9.74 -14.14 -13.51
N VAL A 686 -10.11 -14.30 -14.77
CA VAL A 686 -11.18 -15.20 -15.21
C VAL A 686 -10.73 -16.00 -16.42
N ASP A 687 -11.44 -17.09 -16.74
CA ASP A 687 -11.25 -17.77 -18.01
C ASP A 687 -11.64 -16.87 -19.18
N GLU A 688 -11.03 -17.10 -20.33
CA GLU A 688 -11.35 -16.33 -21.53
C GLU A 688 -12.84 -16.47 -21.88
N ASN A 689 -13.49 -15.32 -22.10
CA ASN A 689 -14.95 -15.20 -22.37
C ASN A 689 -15.87 -15.56 -21.19
N ASP A 690 -15.38 -15.68 -19.96
CA ASP A 690 -16.23 -15.89 -18.77
C ASP A 690 -16.92 -14.58 -18.31
N TRP A 691 -17.86 -14.15 -19.12
CA TRP A 691 -18.70 -12.98 -18.84
C TRP A 691 -19.61 -13.15 -17.63
N GLU A 692 -19.91 -14.40 -17.24
CA GLU A 692 -20.73 -14.69 -16.06
C GLU A 692 -20.00 -14.29 -14.80
N LYS A 693 -18.71 -14.65 -14.65
CA LYS A 693 -17.89 -14.23 -13.51
C LYS A 693 -17.64 -12.73 -13.49
N ILE A 694 -17.43 -12.10 -14.66
CA ILE A 694 -17.28 -10.64 -14.75
C ILE A 694 -18.57 -9.93 -14.29
N THR A 695 -19.72 -10.41 -14.72
CA THR A 695 -21.02 -9.88 -14.31
C THR A 695 -21.23 -10.08 -12.81
N LEU A 696 -20.94 -11.27 -12.29
CA LEU A 696 -21.02 -11.58 -10.86
C LEU A 696 -20.12 -10.65 -10.02
N ALA A 697 -18.89 -10.40 -10.46
CA ALA A 697 -17.98 -9.47 -9.79
C ALA A 697 -18.58 -8.05 -9.73
N LYS A 698 -19.12 -7.57 -10.86
CA LYS A 698 -19.79 -6.25 -10.95
C LYS A 698 -21.01 -6.17 -10.04
N GLU A 699 -21.78 -7.23 -9.91
CA GLU A 699 -22.93 -7.31 -9.01
C GLU A 699 -22.52 -7.35 -7.54
N LEU A 700 -21.48 -8.12 -7.18
CA LEU A 700 -20.93 -8.16 -5.83
C LEU A 700 -20.37 -6.81 -5.41
N MET A 701 -19.64 -6.09 -6.29
CA MET A 701 -19.22 -4.71 -6.06
C MET A 701 -20.38 -3.82 -5.69
N ARG A 702 -21.43 -3.81 -6.54
CA ARG A 702 -22.61 -2.99 -6.34
C ARG A 702 -23.35 -3.35 -5.05
N LYS A 703 -23.59 -4.64 -4.84
CA LYS A 703 -24.31 -5.14 -3.66
C LYS A 703 -23.56 -4.81 -2.37
N THR A 704 -22.25 -5.07 -2.31
CA THR A 704 -21.44 -4.85 -1.11
C THR A 704 -21.42 -3.37 -0.70
N ALA A 705 -21.23 -2.48 -1.67
CA ALA A 705 -21.23 -1.05 -1.41
C ALA A 705 -22.62 -0.53 -1.00
N ASN A 706 -23.68 -0.97 -1.70
CA ASN A 706 -25.04 -0.58 -1.37
C ASN A 706 -25.48 -1.06 0.01
N ASP A 707 -25.17 -2.30 0.37
CA ASP A 707 -25.45 -2.85 1.69
C ASP A 707 -24.73 -2.06 2.78
N TYR A 708 -23.45 -1.71 2.56
CA TYR A 708 -22.66 -0.92 3.51
C TYR A 708 -23.22 0.50 3.68
N LEU A 709 -23.58 1.14 2.58
CA LEU A 709 -24.04 2.53 2.55
C LEU A 709 -25.54 2.68 2.86
N GLY A 710 -26.29 1.56 2.93
CA GLY A 710 -27.73 1.57 3.14
C GLY A 710 -28.49 2.19 1.96
N CYS A 711 -28.02 1.98 0.72
CA CYS A 711 -28.69 2.48 -0.48
C CYS A 711 -29.89 1.60 -0.84
N THR A 712 -31.07 2.20 -1.03
CA THR A 712 -32.30 1.50 -1.46
C THR A 712 -32.65 1.78 -2.91
N ASP A 713 -32.59 3.06 -3.35
CA ASP A 713 -33.15 3.47 -4.65
C ASP A 713 -32.09 3.86 -5.69
N HIS A 714 -30.99 4.46 -5.26
CA HIS A 714 -29.91 4.92 -6.16
C HIS A 714 -28.57 4.41 -5.63
N GLY A 715 -28.23 3.21 -6.08
CA GLY A 715 -27.01 2.52 -5.67
C GLY A 715 -25.75 3.05 -6.36
N ILE A 716 -24.62 2.50 -5.90
CA ILE A 716 -23.32 2.79 -6.46
C ILE A 716 -23.22 2.34 -7.92
N LYS A 717 -22.57 3.15 -8.74
CA LYS A 717 -22.25 2.82 -10.11
C LYS A 717 -20.90 2.15 -10.18
N VAL A 718 -20.81 1.07 -10.94
CA VAL A 718 -19.57 0.36 -11.27
C VAL A 718 -19.28 0.60 -12.75
N GLY A 719 -18.03 0.90 -13.06
CA GLY A 719 -17.55 1.12 -14.43
C GLY A 719 -17.74 -0.11 -15.34
N ASP A 720 -17.46 0.06 -16.61
CA ASP A 720 -17.36 -1.07 -17.51
C ASP A 720 -16.02 -1.77 -17.31
N PRO A 721 -15.94 -3.10 -17.51
CA PRO A 721 -14.71 -3.84 -17.30
C PRO A 721 -13.65 -3.43 -18.33
N GLU A 722 -12.44 -3.12 -17.85
CA GLU A 722 -11.24 -3.09 -18.68
C GLU A 722 -10.64 -4.48 -18.73
N ILE A 723 -10.49 -5.04 -19.94
CA ILE A 723 -10.04 -6.42 -20.13
C ILE A 723 -8.67 -6.41 -20.78
N ILE A 724 -7.71 -7.06 -20.12
CA ILE A 724 -6.35 -7.26 -20.59
C ILE A 724 -6.25 -8.71 -21.09
N LYS A 725 -5.84 -8.88 -22.35
CA LYS A 725 -5.74 -10.18 -23.02
C LYS A 725 -4.28 -10.59 -23.21
N GLN A 726 -4.08 -11.90 -23.38
CA GLN A 726 -2.78 -12.40 -23.76
C GLN A 726 -2.29 -11.79 -25.08
N GLY A 727 -1.02 -11.47 -25.17
CA GLY A 727 -0.37 -10.86 -26.34
C GLY A 727 -0.56 -9.35 -26.47
N GLU A 728 -1.53 -8.76 -25.79
CA GLU A 728 -1.73 -7.30 -25.78
C GLU A 728 -0.74 -6.61 -24.85
N ILE A 729 -0.22 -5.46 -25.27
CA ILE A 729 0.56 -4.55 -24.42
C ILE A 729 -0.43 -3.61 -23.76
N TRP A 730 -0.70 -3.82 -22.48
CA TRP A 730 -1.65 -2.99 -21.76
C TRP A 730 -1.09 -1.58 -21.52
N THR A 731 -1.84 -0.60 -21.98
CA THR A 731 -1.58 0.83 -21.77
C THR A 731 -2.81 1.46 -21.14
N PRO A 732 -2.84 1.64 -19.80
CA PRO A 732 -3.99 2.24 -19.11
C PRO A 732 -4.31 3.64 -19.64
N GLU A 733 -5.59 4.02 -19.65
CA GLU A 733 -5.99 5.40 -19.95
C GLU A 733 -5.11 6.41 -19.20
N HIS A 734 -4.57 7.42 -19.90
CA HIS A 734 -3.61 8.42 -19.39
C HIS A 734 -2.13 7.94 -19.23
N ALA A 735 -1.77 6.73 -19.67
CA ALA A 735 -0.36 6.41 -19.92
C ALA A 735 0.08 7.07 -21.23
N TYR A 736 1.32 7.56 -21.28
CA TYR A 736 1.91 7.95 -22.56
C TYR A 736 2.19 6.65 -23.34
N ASP A 737 1.33 6.33 -24.31
CA ASP A 737 1.37 5.06 -25.07
C ASP A 737 2.74 4.73 -25.65
N ASP A 738 3.48 5.76 -26.06
CA ASP A 738 4.81 5.58 -26.64
C ASP A 738 5.89 5.24 -25.61
N ALA A 739 5.78 5.69 -24.36
CA ALA A 739 6.82 5.48 -23.36
C ALA A 739 6.99 4.00 -22.93
N ALA A 740 5.90 3.24 -22.86
CA ALA A 740 5.96 1.81 -22.58
C ALA A 740 6.67 1.06 -23.70
N LYS A 741 6.26 1.32 -24.93
CA LYS A 741 6.86 0.74 -26.13
C LYS A 741 8.31 1.17 -26.29
N GLU A 742 8.65 2.41 -25.93
CA GLU A 742 10.03 2.92 -25.98
C GLU A 742 10.95 2.13 -25.04
N VAL A 743 10.52 1.88 -23.80
CA VAL A 743 11.30 1.08 -22.83
C VAL A 743 11.49 -0.35 -23.33
N LEU A 744 10.44 -0.99 -23.81
CA LEU A 744 10.50 -2.35 -24.34
C LEU A 744 11.38 -2.44 -25.59
N ARG A 745 11.21 -1.52 -26.56
CA ARG A 745 12.06 -1.45 -27.78
C ARG A 745 13.53 -1.18 -27.46
N ALA A 746 13.81 -0.28 -26.52
CA ALA A 746 15.19 0.01 -26.08
C ALA A 746 15.87 -1.24 -25.50
N GLY A 747 15.11 -2.15 -24.91
CA GLY A 747 15.56 -3.46 -24.42
C GLY A 747 15.58 -4.57 -25.47
N GLY A 748 15.12 -4.29 -26.69
CA GLY A 748 15.13 -5.25 -27.82
C GLY A 748 13.84 -6.03 -28.00
N TYR A 749 12.73 -5.66 -27.35
CA TYR A 749 11.42 -6.29 -27.58
C TYR A 749 10.75 -5.71 -28.84
N ALA A 750 10.21 -6.57 -29.68
CA ALA A 750 9.47 -6.16 -30.88
C ALA A 750 8.04 -5.74 -30.48
N CYS A 751 7.74 -4.44 -30.57
CA CYS A 751 6.41 -3.87 -30.30
C CYS A 751 5.78 -3.31 -31.56
#